data_5a904a9e17afdc5f57e153ab25a37a7c
#
_entry.id   5a904a9e17afdc5f57e153ab25a37a7c
#
_cell.length_a   1.000
_cell.length_b   1.000
_cell.length_c   1.000
_cell.angle_alpha   90.00
_cell.angle_beta   90.00
_cell.angle_gamma   90.00
#
_symmetry.space_group_name_H-M   'P 1'
#
loop_
_entity.id
_entity.type
_entity.pdbx_description
1 polymer ?
#
loop_
_entity_poly.entity_id
_entity_poly.type
_entity_poly.pdbx_seq_one_letter_code
_entity_poly.pdbx_strand_id
1 'polypeptide(L)'
;MKKTVSKLFALLLASSVVLSGCNSSTGETSGEKTDGESTTAQNEQTEGEQDAQSSADEITDLVIPKVATRELETFNILHSQLASDFENLCNLTEPLLEVDTYGELSPALAKEWGTEDGGLTWTFKLREGVKWVDVNAQEKADCVSQDFATSLEWVLNFHKNDSANTSMPLEMIQGAEEYYEYTKTLSAEEAQALTAGEGSKFREMVGIETPDDYTVVYHCTIPKPYFDTVATYACLYPVSQAMVDELGVKGVQEMNNETMWYNGCYTMTSYVQGNEKVFTKNPTYWDTECSLFNTVTIKMVESNDVAFQLYQTGEVDYVDLTESNLKTISGNANNEFYDYLVEKPVDKYSYQIHFNYSKNKEDGTPDTNWNTAIANENFRKAIYYGLDLTDYYKRVNAVNPMNCENNFYTMKGLIYTSDGTDYTELVRQEMGLPENNGETMIRLDAEKAEEYKQAAIEELTALGVTFPVGLDYYIASANQVSLDSANVFKQTVSSSLGDDFIVVNIKTYISSATTEVYTPKLHSISTNGWGADYGDPQNYLGQETYGYDNAYYSTSQSKINDVEETEATKDLLDTYKEFTRLVEEADAITDDLDARYQAYAVAEAYMLDHALVIPFYYNPTWCLTKVDPYSKMNAMFGSQNEKMKNWKTNANGFTTEEIKASEEAHNSATSK
;
A
#
# COMPACT_ATOMS: atom_id res chain seq x y z
N MET A 1 15.85 -32.73 -33.23
CA MET A 1 15.42 -33.05 -34.63
C MET A 1 14.07 -32.41 -34.87
N LYS A 2 14.02 -31.58 -35.97
CA LYS A 2 12.84 -30.98 -36.64
C LYS A 2 11.96 -30.03 -35.79
N LYS A 3 12.09 -28.70 -35.85
CA LYS A 3 11.68 -27.70 -36.86
C LYS A 3 10.28 -27.92 -37.44
N THR A 4 9.34 -27.03 -37.16
CA THR A 4 8.55 -26.41 -38.20
C THR A 4 8.12 -25.00 -37.81
N VAL A 5 8.35 -24.11 -38.73
CA VAL A 5 8.06 -22.68 -38.82
C VAL A 5 6.76 -22.54 -39.62
N SER A 6 5.94 -21.55 -39.33
CA SER A 6 5.13 -20.81 -40.35
C SER A 6 4.10 -19.94 -39.61
N LYS A 7 3.71 -18.79 -39.96
CA LYS A 7 4.02 -17.68 -40.86
C LYS A 7 3.02 -16.59 -40.55
N LEU A 8 3.50 -15.37 -40.61
CA LEU A 8 2.78 -14.09 -40.71
C LEU A 8 1.51 -14.13 -41.59
N PHE A 9 0.51 -13.34 -41.19
CA PHE A 9 -0.27 -12.54 -42.14
C PHE A 9 -0.58 -11.17 -41.54
N ALA A 10 0.00 -10.14 -42.16
CA ALA A 10 -0.39 -8.76 -42.01
C ALA A 10 -1.46 -8.44 -43.07
N LEU A 11 -2.49 -7.69 -42.70
CA LEU A 11 -3.33 -6.97 -43.67
C LEU A 11 -3.67 -5.59 -43.10
N LEU A 12 -3.07 -4.61 -43.73
CA LEU A 12 -3.51 -3.22 -43.79
C LEU A 12 -4.80 -3.12 -44.60
N LEU A 13 -5.75 -2.29 -44.23
CA LEU A 13 -6.55 -1.50 -45.15
C LEU A 13 -7.07 -0.22 -44.47
N ALA A 14 -6.90 0.85 -45.19
CA ALA A 14 -7.10 2.24 -44.83
C ALA A 14 -8.49 2.76 -45.17
N SER A 15 -8.84 3.82 -44.46
CA SER A 15 -9.60 5.02 -44.87
C SER A 15 -11.00 4.93 -45.49
N SER A 16 -11.95 5.65 -44.90
CA SER A 16 -12.57 6.77 -45.63
C SER A 16 -13.41 7.68 -44.71
N VAL A 17 -13.05 8.93 -44.76
CA VAL A 17 -13.78 10.12 -44.25
C VAL A 17 -15.00 10.37 -45.15
N VAL A 18 -16.15 10.66 -44.53
CA VAL A 18 -17.21 11.44 -45.19
C VAL A 18 -17.75 12.48 -44.20
N LEU A 19 -17.47 13.72 -44.55
CA LEU A 19 -18.11 14.93 -44.07
C LEU A 19 -19.45 15.16 -44.80
N SER A 20 -20.49 15.56 -44.08
CA SER A 20 -21.59 16.47 -44.55
C SER A 20 -22.45 16.74 -43.33
N GLY A 21 -22.73 17.90 -42.87
CA GLY A 21 -22.94 19.22 -43.47
C GLY A 21 -24.34 19.68 -43.14
N CYS A 22 -24.43 20.72 -42.28
CA CYS A 22 -25.43 21.80 -42.14
C CYS A 22 -26.93 21.50 -42.42
N ASN A 23 -27.83 21.86 -41.54
CA ASN A 23 -28.49 23.18 -41.66
C ASN A 23 -29.47 23.52 -40.52
N SER A 24 -29.48 24.77 -40.21
CA SER A 24 -30.31 25.57 -39.34
C SER A 24 -31.82 25.57 -39.66
N SER A 25 -32.68 25.75 -38.67
CA SER A 25 -33.76 26.74 -38.79
C SER A 25 -34.35 27.15 -37.44
N THR A 26 -34.42 28.41 -37.30
CA THR A 26 -35.06 29.31 -36.34
C THR A 26 -36.57 29.10 -36.18
N GLY A 27 -37.10 29.47 -35.00
CA GLY A 27 -38.51 29.68 -34.77
C GLY A 27 -38.78 30.27 -33.39
N GLU A 28 -38.84 31.60 -33.31
CA GLU A 28 -39.38 32.37 -32.19
C GLU A 28 -40.91 32.17 -32.05
N THR A 29 -41.44 32.30 -30.84
CA THR A 29 -42.40 33.33 -30.42
C THR A 29 -42.91 33.07 -29.01
N SER A 30 -42.75 34.09 -28.16
CA SER A 30 -43.71 34.91 -27.36
C SER A 30 -44.71 34.11 -26.51
N GLY A 31 -44.78 34.26 -25.20
CA GLY A 31 -44.94 35.46 -24.40
C GLY A 31 -46.26 35.34 -23.62
N GLU A 32 -46.29 35.44 -22.33
CA GLU A 32 -47.23 36.29 -21.58
C GLU A 32 -47.00 36.19 -20.06
N LYS A 33 -46.92 37.36 -19.48
CA LYS A 33 -46.90 37.62 -18.03
C LYS A 33 -48.31 37.56 -17.46
N THR A 34 -48.44 37.11 -16.21
CA THR A 34 -49.47 37.70 -15.32
C THR A 34 -48.91 37.82 -13.90
N ASP A 35 -48.99 39.04 -13.40
CA ASP A 35 -48.74 39.48 -12.02
C ASP A 35 -49.84 39.03 -11.08
N GLY A 36 -49.53 38.97 -9.79
CA GLY A 36 -50.55 38.81 -8.73
C GLY A 36 -49.96 38.70 -7.33
N GLU A 37 -49.63 39.86 -6.76
CA GLU A 37 -49.71 40.38 -5.40
C GLU A 37 -49.50 39.50 -4.14
N SER A 38 -48.55 39.93 -3.42
CA SER A 38 -48.32 40.25 -2.00
C SER A 38 -49.44 39.98 -0.99
N THR A 39 -49.14 39.26 0.08
CA THR A 39 -49.52 39.64 1.45
C THR A 39 -48.49 39.17 2.49
N THR A 40 -48.03 40.14 3.23
CA THR A 40 -47.19 40.11 4.43
C THR A 40 -47.90 39.46 5.61
N ALA A 41 -47.20 38.59 6.35
CA ALA A 41 -47.39 38.44 7.79
C ALA A 41 -46.06 38.07 8.46
N GLN A 42 -45.74 38.83 9.50
CA GLN A 42 -44.54 38.77 10.30
C GLN A 42 -44.61 37.71 11.41
N ASN A 43 -43.44 37.22 11.72
CA ASN A 43 -42.89 36.79 13.02
C ASN A 43 -43.45 35.54 13.72
N GLU A 44 -42.55 34.57 13.85
CA GLU A 44 -42.00 34.20 15.17
C GLU A 44 -40.73 33.38 14.97
N GLN A 45 -39.63 33.84 15.59
CA GLN A 45 -38.37 33.12 15.71
C GLN A 45 -38.56 31.91 16.61
N THR A 46 -38.12 30.74 16.14
CA THR A 46 -37.65 29.66 16.99
C THR A 46 -36.41 29.01 16.36
N GLU A 47 -35.39 28.94 17.15
CA GLU A 47 -34.12 28.26 16.89
C GLU A 47 -34.35 26.82 16.42
N GLY A 48 -33.71 26.45 15.30
CA GLY A 48 -33.80 25.09 14.75
C GLY A 48 -33.48 25.03 13.25
N GLU A 49 -32.45 25.74 12.79
CA GLU A 49 -31.92 25.62 11.42
C GLU A 49 -30.40 25.44 11.49
N GLN A 50 -29.97 24.22 11.76
CA GLN A 50 -28.59 23.80 11.50
C GLN A 50 -28.50 22.41 10.84
N ASP A 51 -29.63 21.73 10.60
CA ASP A 51 -29.60 20.38 10.01
C ASP A 51 -30.25 20.23 8.62
N ALA A 52 -30.61 21.31 7.95
CA ALA A 52 -31.33 21.24 6.65
C ALA A 52 -30.48 21.65 5.43
N GLN A 53 -29.22 22.03 5.60
CA GLN A 53 -28.35 22.44 4.49
C GLN A 53 -27.39 21.33 4.01
N SER A 54 -27.33 20.16 4.69
CA SER A 54 -26.41 19.08 4.38
C SER A 54 -26.87 18.12 3.27
N SER A 55 -28.15 18.10 2.90
CA SER A 55 -28.68 17.09 1.96
C SER A 55 -28.67 17.49 0.47
N ALA A 56 -28.32 18.72 0.13
CA ALA A 56 -28.28 19.17 -1.27
C ALA A 56 -26.89 19.04 -1.93
N ASP A 57 -25.84 18.88 -1.13
CA ASP A 57 -24.44 18.84 -1.61
C ASP A 57 -23.82 17.44 -1.55
N GLU A 58 -24.55 16.42 -1.13
CA GLU A 58 -24.04 15.04 -1.00
C GLU A 58 -24.16 14.29 -2.34
N ILE A 59 -23.07 13.60 -2.73
CA ILE A 59 -23.01 12.78 -3.93
C ILE A 59 -23.55 11.38 -3.62
N THR A 60 -24.53 10.93 -4.40
CA THR A 60 -25.13 9.59 -4.28
C THR A 60 -24.55 8.59 -5.28
N ASP A 61 -23.98 9.06 -6.38
CA ASP A 61 -23.36 8.27 -7.44
C ASP A 61 -22.00 8.87 -7.74
N LEU A 62 -20.94 8.18 -7.36
CA LEU A 62 -19.55 8.68 -7.39
C LEU A 62 -18.83 8.17 -8.64
N VAL A 63 -18.05 9.02 -9.30
CA VAL A 63 -17.23 8.65 -10.45
C VAL A 63 -15.76 9.00 -10.18
N ILE A 64 -14.90 7.97 -10.09
CA ILE A 64 -13.46 8.11 -9.83
C ILE A 64 -12.69 7.71 -11.08
N PRO A 65 -11.82 8.57 -11.65
CA PRO A 65 -10.91 8.18 -12.70
C PRO A 65 -9.74 7.38 -12.13
N LYS A 66 -9.29 6.35 -12.83
CA LYS A 66 -8.08 5.60 -12.46
C LYS A 66 -7.17 5.48 -13.68
N VAL A 67 -5.94 5.96 -13.54
CA VAL A 67 -4.86 5.67 -14.51
C VAL A 67 -4.31 4.30 -14.13
N ALA A 68 -4.71 3.27 -14.86
CA ALA A 68 -4.27 1.93 -14.55
C ALA A 68 -3.00 1.58 -15.31
N THR A 69 -1.99 1.21 -14.57
CA THR A 69 -0.83 0.48 -15.09
C THR A 69 -1.12 -1.02 -15.15
N ARG A 70 -2.11 -1.50 -14.38
CA ARG A 70 -2.58 -2.88 -14.32
C ARG A 70 -4.09 -2.92 -14.14
N GLU A 71 -4.73 -3.89 -14.77
CA GLU A 71 -6.12 -4.28 -14.50
C GLU A 71 -6.21 -5.21 -13.30
N LEU A 72 -7.45 -5.42 -12.82
CA LEU A 72 -7.75 -6.44 -11.81
C LEU A 72 -7.28 -7.80 -12.33
N GLU A 73 -6.33 -8.43 -11.66
CA GLU A 73 -5.76 -9.72 -12.08
C GLU A 73 -6.63 -10.90 -11.67
N THR A 74 -7.34 -10.77 -10.54
CA THR A 74 -8.22 -11.82 -10.02
C THR A 74 -9.41 -11.24 -9.26
N PHE A 75 -10.52 -11.98 -9.27
CA PHE A 75 -11.68 -11.71 -8.39
C PHE A 75 -11.61 -12.50 -7.07
N ASN A 76 -10.61 -13.37 -6.90
CA ASN A 76 -10.39 -14.05 -5.65
C ASN A 76 -9.38 -13.28 -4.80
N ILE A 77 -9.85 -12.63 -3.74
CA ILE A 77 -9.01 -11.81 -2.85
C ILE A 77 -7.85 -12.61 -2.22
N LEU A 78 -8.03 -13.92 -2.04
CA LEU A 78 -6.98 -14.80 -1.50
C LEU A 78 -5.83 -15.04 -2.47
N HIS A 79 -6.04 -14.83 -3.78
CA HIS A 79 -5.04 -15.06 -4.83
C HIS A 79 -4.20 -13.83 -5.16
N SER A 80 -4.64 -12.63 -4.76
CA SER A 80 -3.93 -11.40 -5.08
C SER A 80 -2.89 -11.03 -4.03
N GLN A 81 -1.78 -10.44 -4.49
CA GLN A 81 -0.77 -9.75 -3.70
C GLN A 81 -0.63 -8.28 -4.13
N LEU A 82 -1.56 -7.80 -4.97
CA LEU A 82 -1.49 -6.48 -5.58
C LEU A 82 -2.38 -5.47 -4.86
N ALA A 83 -1.82 -4.36 -4.45
CA ALA A 83 -2.58 -3.25 -3.88
C ALA A 83 -3.72 -2.80 -4.81
N SER A 84 -3.50 -2.79 -6.14
CA SER A 84 -4.52 -2.44 -7.15
C SER A 84 -5.73 -3.37 -7.15
N ASP A 85 -5.56 -4.65 -6.79
CA ASP A 85 -6.67 -5.58 -6.66
C ASP A 85 -7.40 -5.34 -5.33
N PHE A 86 -6.66 -5.19 -4.23
CA PHE A 86 -7.23 -4.97 -2.91
C PHE A 86 -8.08 -3.69 -2.83
N GLU A 87 -7.68 -2.60 -3.52
CA GLU A 87 -8.49 -1.38 -3.64
C GLU A 87 -9.92 -1.64 -4.14
N ASN A 88 -10.08 -2.66 -4.98
CA ASN A 88 -11.39 -3.07 -5.50
C ASN A 88 -12.05 -4.12 -4.59
N LEU A 89 -11.31 -5.17 -4.25
CA LEU A 89 -11.86 -6.38 -3.62
C LEU A 89 -12.28 -6.16 -2.15
N CYS A 90 -11.67 -5.21 -1.43
CA CYS A 90 -12.06 -4.85 -0.06
C CYS A 90 -13.50 -4.28 0.04
N ASN A 91 -14.08 -3.88 -1.09
CA ASN A 91 -15.47 -3.42 -1.18
C ASN A 91 -16.46 -4.57 -1.43
N LEU A 92 -15.96 -5.71 -1.92
CA LEU A 92 -16.77 -6.85 -2.39
C LEU A 92 -16.84 -7.98 -1.37
N THR A 93 -15.82 -8.09 -0.53
CA THR A 93 -15.73 -9.12 0.52
C THR A 93 -15.42 -8.46 1.86
N GLU A 94 -16.09 -8.89 2.90
CA GLU A 94 -15.99 -8.33 4.25
C GLU A 94 -14.97 -9.11 5.08
N PRO A 95 -14.03 -8.46 5.80
CA PRO A 95 -13.06 -9.10 6.70
C PRO A 95 -13.64 -9.41 8.07
N LEU A 96 -12.82 -10.02 8.94
CA LEU A 96 -13.13 -10.14 10.38
C LEU A 96 -13.21 -8.78 11.05
N LEU A 97 -12.19 -7.94 10.84
CA LEU A 97 -12.06 -6.60 11.38
C LEU A 97 -11.79 -5.60 10.25
N GLU A 98 -12.21 -4.37 10.47
CA GLU A 98 -11.84 -3.22 9.63
C GLU A 98 -11.12 -2.16 10.47
N VAL A 99 -10.66 -1.10 9.85
CA VAL A 99 -10.11 0.06 10.54
C VAL A 99 -11.06 1.24 10.39
N ASP A 100 -10.99 2.18 11.32
CA ASP A 100 -11.74 3.43 11.22
C ASP A 100 -10.92 4.53 10.50
N THR A 101 -11.42 5.76 10.52
CA THR A 101 -10.75 6.91 9.92
C THR A 101 -9.48 7.33 10.68
N TYR A 102 -9.25 6.80 11.87
CA TYR A 102 -8.08 7.09 12.70
C TYR A 102 -7.04 5.98 12.71
N GLY A 103 -7.30 4.87 11.99
CA GLY A 103 -6.42 3.73 11.93
C GLY A 103 -6.64 2.70 13.06
N GLU A 104 -7.66 2.93 13.90
CA GLU A 104 -7.99 2.02 14.98
C GLU A 104 -8.81 0.83 14.49
N LEU A 105 -8.59 -0.36 15.10
CA LEU A 105 -9.35 -1.55 14.76
C LEU A 105 -10.84 -1.38 15.13
N SER A 106 -11.69 -1.76 14.18
CA SER A 106 -13.13 -1.63 14.28
C SER A 106 -13.85 -2.94 13.92
N PRO A 107 -15.01 -3.22 14.55
CA PRO A 107 -15.77 -4.43 14.25
C PRO A 107 -16.30 -4.48 12.82
N ALA A 108 -15.96 -5.56 12.06
CA ALA A 108 -16.58 -5.88 10.78
C ALA A 108 -17.44 -7.15 10.90
N LEU A 109 -17.06 -8.30 10.33
CA LEU A 109 -17.79 -9.55 10.55
C LEU A 109 -17.69 -10.03 11.99
N ALA A 110 -16.55 -9.83 12.65
CA ALA A 110 -16.44 -10.04 14.08
C ALA A 110 -16.96 -8.81 14.85
N LYS A 111 -17.90 -9.02 15.76
CA LYS A 111 -18.44 -8.00 16.67
C LYS A 111 -17.64 -7.88 17.96
N GLU A 112 -16.90 -8.92 18.33
CA GLU A 112 -16.04 -9.02 19.50
C GLU A 112 -14.83 -9.90 19.16
N TRP A 113 -13.66 -9.56 19.67
CA TRP A 113 -12.44 -10.36 19.52
C TRP A 113 -11.51 -10.16 20.72
N GLY A 114 -10.54 -11.05 20.88
CA GLY A 114 -9.54 -10.93 21.92
C GLY A 114 -8.72 -12.19 22.15
N THR A 115 -7.74 -12.03 23.02
CA THR A 115 -6.83 -13.06 23.50
C THR A 115 -6.72 -13.00 25.03
N GLU A 116 -6.50 -14.16 25.69
CA GLU A 116 -6.30 -14.23 27.14
C GLU A 116 -4.89 -14.74 27.50
N ASP A 117 -4.06 -15.08 26.49
CA ASP A 117 -2.76 -15.72 26.65
C ASP A 117 -1.63 -14.98 25.89
N GLY A 118 -1.75 -13.65 25.78
CA GLY A 118 -0.74 -12.79 25.18
C GLY A 118 -0.63 -12.94 23.65
N GLY A 119 -1.71 -13.41 23.01
CA GLY A 119 -1.75 -13.54 21.56
C GLY A 119 -1.40 -14.93 21.03
N LEU A 120 -1.35 -15.95 21.90
CA LEU A 120 -1.19 -17.33 21.45
C LEU A 120 -2.49 -17.90 20.88
N THR A 121 -3.63 -17.52 21.47
CA THR A 121 -4.98 -17.91 21.02
C THR A 121 -5.84 -16.68 20.83
N TRP A 122 -6.39 -16.51 19.62
CA TRP A 122 -7.29 -15.41 19.28
C TRP A 122 -8.69 -15.92 19.00
N THR A 123 -9.68 -15.33 19.64
CA THR A 123 -11.10 -15.67 19.46
C THR A 123 -11.85 -14.51 18.84
N PHE A 124 -12.60 -14.79 17.75
CA PHE A 124 -13.44 -13.83 17.03
C PHE A 124 -14.91 -14.30 17.11
N LYS A 125 -15.80 -13.43 17.60
CA LYS A 125 -17.25 -13.66 17.66
C LYS A 125 -17.94 -12.97 16.50
N LEU A 126 -18.48 -13.74 15.58
CA LEU A 126 -19.10 -13.24 14.36
C LEU A 126 -20.50 -12.65 14.61
N ARG A 127 -20.92 -11.78 13.70
CA ARG A 127 -22.30 -11.30 13.58
C ARG A 127 -23.17 -12.41 12.99
N GLU A 128 -24.38 -12.53 13.49
CA GLU A 128 -25.39 -13.40 12.92
C GLU A 128 -26.11 -12.72 11.76
N GLY A 129 -26.58 -13.50 10.79
CA GLY A 129 -27.44 -13.01 9.71
C GLY A 129 -26.75 -12.30 8.55
N VAL A 130 -25.41 -12.24 8.53
CA VAL A 130 -24.66 -11.73 7.36
C VAL A 130 -24.81 -12.70 6.21
N LYS A 131 -25.09 -12.18 5.00
CA LYS A 131 -25.40 -12.99 3.83
C LYS A 131 -24.32 -12.93 2.77
N TRP A 132 -24.08 -14.05 2.14
CA TRP A 132 -23.50 -14.10 0.82
C TRP A 132 -24.59 -13.89 -0.23
N VAL A 133 -24.33 -13.03 -1.21
CA VAL A 133 -25.26 -12.70 -2.30
C VAL A 133 -24.59 -12.86 -3.66
N ASP A 134 -25.38 -12.99 -4.72
CA ASP A 134 -24.87 -12.92 -6.08
C ASP A 134 -24.71 -11.45 -6.56
N VAL A 135 -24.27 -11.26 -7.79
CA VAL A 135 -24.08 -9.92 -8.40
C VAL A 135 -25.34 -9.05 -8.39
N ASN A 136 -26.52 -9.65 -8.35
CA ASN A 136 -27.82 -8.98 -8.30
C ASN A 136 -28.35 -8.83 -6.86
N ALA A 137 -27.48 -9.03 -5.87
CA ALA A 137 -27.81 -9.00 -4.44
C ALA A 137 -28.89 -10.03 -4.03
N GLN A 138 -28.99 -11.17 -4.75
CA GLN A 138 -29.86 -12.27 -4.36
C GLN A 138 -29.14 -13.15 -3.33
N GLU A 139 -29.79 -13.41 -2.20
CA GLU A 139 -29.22 -14.24 -1.12
C GLU A 139 -28.88 -15.65 -1.61
N LYS A 140 -27.67 -16.10 -1.26
CA LYS A 140 -27.10 -17.41 -1.61
C LYS A 140 -26.90 -18.29 -0.38
N ALA A 141 -26.27 -17.75 0.67
CA ALA A 141 -25.98 -18.48 1.91
C ALA A 141 -25.79 -17.49 3.09
N ASP A 142 -25.78 -18.03 4.32
CA ASP A 142 -25.29 -17.30 5.47
C ASP A 142 -23.75 -17.31 5.50
N CYS A 143 -23.15 -16.21 5.97
CA CYS A 143 -21.71 -16.16 6.26
C CYS A 143 -21.49 -16.69 7.68
N VAL A 144 -20.73 -17.78 7.78
CA VAL A 144 -20.52 -18.51 9.03
C VAL A 144 -19.04 -18.82 9.28
N SER A 145 -18.71 -19.28 10.47
CA SER A 145 -17.34 -19.59 10.89
C SER A 145 -16.63 -20.61 9.97
N GLN A 146 -17.38 -21.56 9.37
CA GLN A 146 -16.84 -22.51 8.41
C GLN A 146 -16.22 -21.85 7.20
N ASP A 147 -16.70 -20.66 6.78
CA ASP A 147 -16.19 -19.92 5.61
C ASP A 147 -14.74 -19.44 5.84
N PHE A 148 -14.37 -19.14 7.08
CA PHE A 148 -12.99 -18.79 7.46
C PHE A 148 -12.07 -20.01 7.48
N ALA A 149 -12.56 -21.15 7.91
CA ALA A 149 -11.80 -22.39 7.81
C ALA A 149 -11.59 -22.83 6.35
N THR A 150 -12.62 -22.66 5.53
CA THR A 150 -12.56 -22.93 4.06
C THR A 150 -11.55 -22.00 3.41
N SER A 151 -11.57 -20.72 3.76
CA SER A 151 -10.61 -19.74 3.29
C SER A 151 -9.17 -20.10 3.67
N LEU A 152 -8.92 -20.41 4.95
CA LEU A 152 -7.57 -20.74 5.41
C LEU A 152 -7.06 -22.04 4.78
N GLU A 153 -7.92 -23.06 4.62
CA GLU A 153 -7.55 -24.28 3.86
C GLU A 153 -7.19 -23.95 2.42
N TRP A 154 -7.95 -23.04 1.79
CA TRP A 154 -7.67 -22.58 0.43
C TRP A 154 -6.31 -21.92 0.32
N VAL A 155 -6.01 -20.97 1.21
CA VAL A 155 -4.71 -20.26 1.27
C VAL A 155 -3.55 -21.24 1.48
N LEU A 156 -3.71 -22.21 2.37
CA LEU A 156 -2.67 -23.17 2.73
C LEU A 156 -2.58 -24.38 1.80
N ASN A 157 -3.42 -24.48 0.77
CA ASN A 157 -3.38 -25.56 -0.21
C ASN A 157 -2.64 -25.11 -1.46
N PHE A 158 -1.41 -25.60 -1.63
CA PHE A 158 -0.53 -25.24 -2.74
C PHE A 158 -1.17 -25.35 -4.12
N HIS A 159 -2.05 -26.37 -4.34
CA HIS A 159 -2.69 -26.59 -5.62
C HIS A 159 -4.03 -25.84 -5.80
N LYS A 160 -4.54 -25.16 -4.78
CA LYS A 160 -5.71 -24.27 -4.86
C LYS A 160 -5.29 -22.81 -5.01
N ASN A 161 -4.35 -22.34 -4.20
CA ASN A 161 -4.00 -20.94 -4.06
C ASN A 161 -2.79 -20.49 -4.88
N ASP A 162 -2.09 -21.38 -5.55
CA ASP A 162 -0.88 -21.08 -6.33
C ASP A 162 0.18 -20.26 -5.54
N SER A 163 0.26 -20.51 -4.24
CA SER A 163 1.19 -19.88 -3.29
C SER A 163 1.01 -18.37 -3.06
N ALA A 164 -0.11 -17.77 -3.47
CA ALA A 164 -0.41 -16.38 -3.13
C ALA A 164 -0.89 -16.25 -1.67
N ASN A 165 -0.59 -15.10 -1.03
CA ASN A 165 -1.01 -14.74 0.34
C ASN A 165 -0.74 -15.79 1.43
N THR A 166 0.30 -16.60 1.29
CA THR A 166 0.61 -17.70 2.22
C THR A 166 1.56 -17.31 3.34
N SER A 167 2.41 -16.30 3.16
CA SER A 167 3.52 -15.99 4.07
C SER A 167 3.09 -15.77 5.52
N MET A 168 2.13 -14.90 5.77
CA MET A 168 1.65 -14.63 7.13
C MET A 168 0.98 -15.85 7.78
N PRO A 169 0.02 -16.56 7.13
CA PRO A 169 -0.53 -17.78 7.71
C PRO A 169 0.51 -18.86 7.99
N LEU A 170 1.49 -19.07 7.12
CA LEU A 170 2.56 -20.06 7.32
C LEU A 170 3.42 -19.74 8.56
N GLU A 171 3.76 -18.47 8.75
CA GLU A 171 4.57 -18.03 9.87
C GLU A 171 3.79 -18.00 11.18
N MET A 172 2.52 -17.58 11.13
CA MET A 172 1.78 -17.20 12.33
C MET A 172 0.87 -18.30 12.88
N ILE A 173 0.29 -19.15 12.03
CA ILE A 173 -0.74 -20.11 12.43
C ILE A 173 -0.13 -21.50 12.66
N GLN A 174 -0.41 -22.09 13.82
CA GLN A 174 0.09 -23.41 14.20
C GLN A 174 -0.27 -24.48 13.14
N GLY A 175 0.74 -25.24 12.70
CA GLY A 175 0.57 -26.35 11.77
C GLY A 175 0.28 -25.93 10.31
N ALA A 176 0.30 -24.62 10.02
CA ALA A 176 0.04 -24.10 8.67
C ALA A 176 1.15 -24.48 7.68
N GLU A 177 2.43 -24.34 8.07
CA GLU A 177 3.56 -24.73 7.25
C GLU A 177 3.56 -26.23 6.96
N GLU A 178 3.30 -27.07 7.96
CA GLU A 178 3.25 -28.51 7.80
C GLU A 178 2.11 -28.95 6.87
N TYR A 179 0.95 -28.27 6.92
CA TYR A 179 -0.16 -28.56 6.02
C TYR A 179 0.16 -28.11 4.59
N TYR A 180 0.74 -26.94 4.41
CA TYR A 180 1.18 -26.44 3.11
C TYR A 180 2.19 -27.38 2.44
N GLU A 181 3.24 -27.78 3.16
CA GLU A 181 4.22 -28.75 2.67
C GLU A 181 3.59 -30.13 2.39
N TYR A 182 2.65 -30.58 3.23
CA TYR A 182 1.87 -31.79 2.95
C TYR A 182 1.12 -31.69 1.60
N THR A 183 0.42 -30.59 1.33
CA THR A 183 -0.33 -30.41 0.08
C THR A 183 0.58 -30.39 -1.15
N LYS A 184 1.80 -29.91 -1.05
CA LYS A 184 2.82 -29.95 -2.11
C LYS A 184 3.21 -31.39 -2.49
N THR A 185 3.15 -32.33 -1.56
CA THR A 185 3.53 -33.73 -1.82
C THR A 185 2.46 -34.51 -2.59
N LEU A 186 1.23 -33.98 -2.65
CA LEU A 186 0.10 -34.60 -3.31
C LEU A 186 0.05 -34.25 -4.81
N SER A 187 -0.66 -35.07 -5.58
CA SER A 187 -1.08 -34.64 -6.91
C SER A 187 -2.08 -33.49 -6.81
N ALA A 188 -2.20 -32.67 -7.86
CA ALA A 188 -3.17 -31.57 -7.89
C ALA A 188 -4.60 -32.06 -7.64
N GLU A 189 -4.98 -33.22 -8.19
CA GLU A 189 -6.32 -33.82 -8.03
C GLU A 189 -6.57 -34.22 -6.55
N GLU A 190 -5.59 -34.85 -5.90
CA GLU A 190 -5.70 -35.23 -4.48
C GLU A 190 -5.75 -34.01 -3.56
N ALA A 191 -4.89 -33.01 -3.81
CA ALA A 191 -4.86 -31.79 -3.00
C ALA A 191 -6.13 -30.95 -3.16
N GLN A 192 -6.63 -30.79 -4.40
CA GLN A 192 -7.86 -30.05 -4.67
C GLN A 192 -9.12 -30.73 -4.09
N ALA A 193 -9.07 -32.02 -3.83
CA ALA A 193 -10.15 -32.76 -3.16
C ALA A 193 -10.18 -32.59 -1.63
N LEU A 194 -9.13 -31.99 -1.02
CA LEU A 194 -9.11 -31.70 0.42
C LEU A 194 -10.15 -30.63 0.77
N THR A 195 -10.67 -30.70 1.99
CA THR A 195 -11.67 -29.76 2.51
C THR A 195 -11.31 -29.29 3.92
N ALA A 196 -11.95 -28.21 4.36
CA ALA A 196 -11.86 -27.69 5.72
C ALA A 196 -12.98 -28.20 6.67
N GLY A 197 -13.72 -29.22 6.27
CA GLY A 197 -14.81 -29.78 7.08
C GLY A 197 -14.32 -30.48 8.35
N GLU A 198 -15.23 -30.73 9.29
CA GLU A 198 -14.94 -31.45 10.52
C GLU A 198 -14.33 -32.84 10.23
N GLY A 199 -13.27 -33.21 10.96
CA GLY A 199 -12.53 -34.46 10.77
C GLY A 199 -11.64 -34.52 9.53
N SER A 200 -11.48 -33.43 8.80
CA SER A 200 -10.55 -33.33 7.67
C SER A 200 -9.09 -33.32 8.11
N LYS A 201 -8.19 -33.66 7.19
CA LYS A 201 -6.74 -33.59 7.42
C LYS A 201 -6.30 -32.16 7.79
N PHE A 202 -6.93 -31.14 7.19
CA PHE A 202 -6.71 -29.75 7.53
C PHE A 202 -7.00 -29.46 9.01
N ARG A 203 -8.19 -29.87 9.51
CA ARG A 203 -8.56 -29.68 10.91
C ARG A 203 -7.70 -30.46 11.92
N GLU A 204 -7.08 -31.56 11.49
CA GLU A 204 -6.13 -32.31 12.33
C GLU A 204 -4.78 -31.59 12.49
N MET A 205 -4.38 -30.79 11.48
CA MET A 205 -3.03 -30.21 11.42
C MET A 205 -3.01 -28.73 11.79
N VAL A 206 -4.00 -27.93 11.33
CA VAL A 206 -3.95 -26.47 11.37
C VAL A 206 -4.72 -25.92 12.56
N GLY A 207 -4.12 -24.97 13.25
CA GLY A 207 -4.63 -24.31 14.44
C GLY A 207 -5.78 -23.33 14.17
N ILE A 208 -6.91 -23.85 13.63
CA ILE A 208 -8.16 -23.11 13.50
C ILE A 208 -9.32 -23.96 14.03
N GLU A 209 -10.18 -23.36 14.86
CA GLU A 209 -11.39 -24.00 15.37
C GLU A 209 -12.63 -23.18 15.02
N THR A 210 -13.74 -23.88 14.75
CA THR A 210 -15.06 -23.28 14.53
C THR A 210 -16.06 -24.04 15.40
N PRO A 211 -16.08 -23.78 16.74
CA PRO A 211 -16.86 -24.56 17.70
C PRO A 211 -18.38 -24.39 17.54
N ASP A 212 -18.80 -23.31 16.88
CA ASP A 212 -20.17 -23.03 16.47
C ASP A 212 -20.16 -22.16 15.20
N ASP A 213 -21.32 -21.89 14.61
CA ASP A 213 -21.48 -21.16 13.35
C ASP A 213 -20.95 -19.70 13.42
N TYR A 214 -20.73 -19.15 14.62
CA TYR A 214 -20.40 -17.74 14.83
C TYR A 214 -19.17 -17.51 15.70
N THR A 215 -18.33 -18.54 15.85
CA THR A 215 -17.06 -18.42 16.59
C THR A 215 -15.92 -18.96 15.75
N VAL A 216 -14.88 -18.14 15.55
CA VAL A 216 -13.60 -18.55 14.91
C VAL A 216 -12.50 -18.40 15.96
N VAL A 217 -11.66 -19.43 16.11
CA VAL A 217 -10.51 -19.41 17.01
C VAL A 217 -9.26 -19.74 16.20
N TYR A 218 -8.25 -18.89 16.29
CA TYR A 218 -6.92 -19.14 15.71
C TYR A 218 -5.92 -19.44 16.82
N HIS A 219 -5.06 -20.44 16.61
CA HIS A 219 -3.92 -20.76 17.46
C HIS A 219 -2.63 -20.36 16.73
N CYS A 220 -1.87 -19.45 17.33
CA CYS A 220 -0.61 -18.98 16.78
C CYS A 220 0.54 -19.92 17.11
N THR A 221 1.61 -19.90 16.31
CA THR A 221 2.85 -20.66 16.52
C THR A 221 3.57 -20.24 17.79
N ILE A 222 3.60 -18.94 18.04
CA ILE A 222 4.08 -18.25 19.23
C ILE A 222 3.11 -17.10 19.53
N PRO A 223 3.14 -16.48 20.72
CA PRO A 223 2.31 -15.31 20.99
C PRO A 223 2.53 -14.21 19.96
N LYS A 224 1.45 -13.77 19.29
CA LYS A 224 1.42 -12.68 18.31
C LYS A 224 0.43 -11.63 18.81
N PRO A 225 0.88 -10.64 19.60
CA PRO A 225 -0.04 -9.69 20.24
C PRO A 225 -0.74 -8.74 19.25
N TYR A 226 -0.30 -8.71 18.01
CA TYR A 226 -0.82 -7.91 16.89
C TYR A 226 -1.66 -8.70 15.87
N PHE A 227 -1.98 -9.98 16.16
CA PHE A 227 -2.67 -10.85 15.18
C PHE A 227 -4.06 -10.34 14.80
N ASP A 228 -4.72 -9.56 15.64
CA ASP A 228 -5.98 -8.89 15.30
C ASP A 228 -5.82 -7.89 14.14
N THR A 229 -4.69 -7.24 14.01
CA THR A 229 -4.43 -6.39 12.83
C THR A 229 -4.29 -7.21 11.54
N VAL A 230 -3.81 -8.46 11.61
CA VAL A 230 -3.79 -9.41 10.48
C VAL A 230 -5.21 -9.78 10.04
N ALA A 231 -6.19 -9.73 10.93
CA ALA A 231 -7.61 -9.98 10.61
C ALA A 231 -8.23 -8.92 9.68
N THR A 232 -7.51 -7.84 9.38
CA THR A 232 -7.88 -6.85 8.36
C THR A 232 -7.28 -7.16 6.98
N TYR A 233 -6.38 -8.14 6.88
CA TYR A 233 -5.64 -8.45 5.66
C TYR A 233 -6.24 -9.62 4.87
N ALA A 234 -6.05 -9.60 3.57
CA ALA A 234 -6.67 -10.51 2.59
C ALA A 234 -6.52 -12.00 2.92
N CYS A 235 -5.40 -12.45 3.49
CA CYS A 235 -5.15 -13.87 3.80
C CYS A 235 -6.13 -14.48 4.80
N LEU A 236 -6.85 -13.68 5.59
CA LEU A 236 -7.87 -14.11 6.56
C LEU A 236 -9.30 -13.71 6.15
N TYR A 237 -9.53 -13.22 4.93
CA TYR A 237 -10.88 -12.95 4.43
C TYR A 237 -11.64 -14.28 4.22
N PRO A 238 -12.96 -14.31 4.43
CA PRO A 238 -13.73 -15.52 4.25
C PRO A 238 -13.96 -15.87 2.78
N VAL A 239 -14.14 -17.15 2.50
CA VAL A 239 -14.66 -17.67 1.23
C VAL A 239 -15.81 -18.61 1.54
N SER A 240 -16.97 -18.37 0.94
CA SER A 240 -18.16 -19.18 1.18
C SER A 240 -17.93 -20.65 0.84
N GLN A 241 -18.10 -21.54 1.82
CA GLN A 241 -18.09 -22.99 1.59
C GLN A 241 -19.16 -23.38 0.56
N ALA A 242 -20.35 -22.78 0.64
CA ALA A 242 -21.43 -23.05 -0.31
C ALA A 242 -21.10 -22.59 -1.73
N MET A 243 -20.33 -21.49 -1.89
CA MET A 243 -19.81 -21.08 -3.20
C MET A 243 -18.80 -22.09 -3.75
N VAL A 244 -17.90 -22.58 -2.91
CA VAL A 244 -16.94 -23.63 -3.31
C VAL A 244 -17.66 -24.90 -3.74
N ASP A 245 -18.71 -25.30 -3.03
CA ASP A 245 -19.52 -26.47 -3.36
C ASP A 245 -20.29 -26.30 -4.69
N GLU A 246 -20.77 -25.07 -4.98
CA GLU A 246 -21.50 -24.75 -6.22
C GLU A 246 -20.59 -24.64 -7.42
N LEU A 247 -19.47 -23.95 -7.32
CA LEU A 247 -18.58 -23.62 -8.44
C LEU A 247 -17.47 -24.66 -8.66
N GLY A 248 -17.13 -25.40 -7.62
CA GLY A 248 -15.94 -26.26 -7.60
C GLY A 248 -14.63 -25.47 -7.59
N VAL A 249 -13.52 -26.15 -7.34
CA VAL A 249 -12.20 -25.51 -7.21
C VAL A 249 -11.87 -24.64 -8.44
N LYS A 250 -12.05 -25.18 -9.63
CA LYS A 250 -11.76 -24.44 -10.86
C LYS A 250 -12.64 -23.20 -11.03
N GLY A 251 -13.92 -23.28 -10.69
CA GLY A 251 -14.83 -22.14 -10.79
C GLY A 251 -14.45 -21.01 -9.82
N VAL A 252 -13.96 -21.35 -8.63
CA VAL A 252 -13.47 -20.36 -7.66
C VAL A 252 -12.11 -19.77 -8.07
N GLN A 253 -11.23 -20.55 -8.69
CA GLN A 253 -9.97 -20.06 -9.25
C GLN A 253 -10.16 -19.09 -10.42
N GLU A 254 -11.18 -19.33 -11.25
CA GLU A 254 -11.48 -18.58 -12.49
C GLU A 254 -12.72 -17.68 -12.35
N MET A 255 -13.16 -17.35 -11.11
CA MET A 255 -14.36 -16.53 -10.91
C MET A 255 -14.18 -15.10 -11.45
N ASN A 256 -15.31 -14.50 -11.79
CA ASN A 256 -15.43 -13.13 -12.27
C ASN A 256 -16.56 -12.41 -11.52
N ASN A 257 -16.84 -11.15 -11.88
CA ASN A 257 -17.90 -10.39 -11.23
C ASN A 257 -19.30 -11.01 -11.30
N GLU A 258 -19.60 -11.86 -12.28
CA GLU A 258 -20.91 -12.52 -12.42
C GLU A 258 -21.01 -13.81 -11.60
N THR A 259 -19.89 -14.45 -11.32
CA THR A 259 -19.84 -15.78 -10.68
C THR A 259 -19.40 -15.75 -9.22
N MET A 260 -18.64 -14.73 -8.77
CA MET A 260 -18.28 -14.58 -7.37
C MET A 260 -19.50 -14.27 -6.49
N TRP A 261 -19.44 -14.63 -5.22
CA TRP A 261 -20.40 -14.21 -4.23
C TRP A 261 -19.83 -13.06 -3.39
N TYR A 262 -20.71 -12.20 -2.93
CA TYR A 262 -20.42 -10.95 -2.26
C TYR A 262 -20.99 -10.95 -0.85
N ASN A 263 -20.23 -10.44 0.12
CA ASN A 263 -20.72 -10.11 1.45
C ASN A 263 -20.26 -8.73 1.93
N GLY A 264 -19.52 -8.01 1.07
CA GLY A 264 -19.07 -6.64 1.31
C GLY A 264 -20.15 -5.60 1.06
N CYS A 265 -19.79 -4.33 1.18
CA CYS A 265 -20.69 -3.18 1.06
C CYS A 265 -21.21 -2.95 -0.37
N TYR A 266 -20.54 -3.52 -1.39
CA TYR A 266 -20.93 -3.43 -2.79
C TYR A 266 -20.91 -4.78 -3.49
N THR A 267 -21.66 -4.87 -4.62
CA THR A 267 -21.47 -5.88 -5.66
C THR A 267 -20.89 -5.22 -6.90
N MET A 268 -20.08 -5.90 -7.71
CA MET A 268 -19.55 -5.34 -8.96
C MET A 268 -20.49 -5.71 -10.12
N THR A 269 -21.45 -4.84 -10.42
CA THR A 269 -22.50 -5.10 -11.42
C THR A 269 -22.03 -4.92 -12.85
N SER A 270 -20.92 -4.23 -13.11
CA SER A 270 -20.26 -4.14 -14.41
C SER A 270 -18.76 -4.21 -14.26
N TYR A 271 -18.12 -4.98 -15.13
CA TYR A 271 -16.66 -5.02 -15.30
C TYR A 271 -16.34 -5.05 -16.78
N VAL A 272 -15.82 -3.95 -17.29
CA VAL A 272 -15.33 -3.82 -18.68
C VAL A 272 -13.85 -3.51 -18.63
N GLN A 273 -13.05 -4.53 -18.90
CA GLN A 273 -11.60 -4.45 -18.84
C GLN A 273 -11.05 -3.25 -19.63
N GLY A 274 -10.19 -2.44 -19.03
CA GLY A 274 -9.59 -1.25 -19.62
C GLY A 274 -10.54 -0.06 -19.80
N ASN A 275 -11.80 -0.16 -19.33
CA ASN A 275 -12.79 0.89 -19.50
C ASN A 275 -13.43 1.30 -18.17
N GLU A 276 -14.23 0.42 -17.54
CA GLU A 276 -14.92 0.78 -16.31
C GLU A 276 -15.21 -0.41 -15.39
N LYS A 277 -15.35 -0.10 -14.10
CA LYS A 277 -15.88 -1.00 -13.06
C LYS A 277 -17.01 -0.27 -12.35
N VAL A 278 -18.19 -0.90 -12.22
CA VAL A 278 -19.33 -0.32 -11.53
C VAL A 278 -19.64 -1.13 -10.28
N PHE A 279 -19.49 -0.50 -9.14
CA PHE A 279 -19.87 -1.00 -7.83
C PHE A 279 -21.28 -0.51 -7.53
N THR A 280 -22.19 -1.42 -7.18
CA THR A 280 -23.56 -1.08 -6.77
C THR A 280 -23.78 -1.46 -5.31
N LYS A 281 -24.36 -0.58 -4.54
CA LYS A 281 -24.67 -0.79 -3.12
C LYS A 281 -25.30 -2.16 -2.88
N ASN A 282 -24.76 -2.91 -1.94
CA ASN A 282 -25.33 -4.16 -1.49
C ASN A 282 -26.46 -3.87 -0.46
N PRO A 283 -27.74 -4.09 -0.80
CA PRO A 283 -28.84 -3.76 0.10
C PRO A 283 -28.94 -4.70 1.31
N THR A 284 -28.21 -5.81 1.30
CA THR A 284 -28.16 -6.79 2.39
C THR A 284 -26.89 -6.66 3.25
N TYR A 285 -26.10 -5.60 3.03
CA TYR A 285 -24.91 -5.35 3.82
C TYR A 285 -25.27 -5.19 5.31
N TRP A 286 -24.45 -5.80 6.16
CA TRP A 286 -24.73 -5.92 7.58
C TRP A 286 -24.83 -4.60 8.33
N ASP A 287 -24.04 -3.59 7.94
CA ASP A 287 -24.02 -2.27 8.55
C ASP A 287 -25.05 -1.37 7.89
N THR A 288 -26.25 -1.36 8.46
CA THR A 288 -27.37 -0.57 7.93
C THR A 288 -27.28 0.91 8.27
N GLU A 289 -26.41 1.28 9.21
CA GLU A 289 -26.23 2.67 9.66
C GLU A 289 -25.14 3.41 8.86
N CYS A 290 -24.31 2.68 8.11
CA CYS A 290 -23.25 3.31 7.32
C CYS A 290 -23.79 4.03 6.08
N SER A 291 -23.08 5.09 5.71
CA SER A 291 -23.32 5.79 4.44
C SER A 291 -22.61 5.06 3.29
N LEU A 292 -23.35 4.73 2.24
CA LEU A 292 -22.86 4.11 1.01
C LEU A 292 -23.43 4.83 -0.20
N PHE A 293 -22.62 4.98 -1.27
CA PHE A 293 -23.10 5.44 -2.57
C PHE A 293 -24.09 4.45 -3.17
N ASN A 294 -25.04 4.92 -3.98
CA ASN A 294 -25.88 4.00 -4.77
C ASN A 294 -25.00 3.24 -5.77
N THR A 295 -24.13 4.00 -6.48
CA THR A 295 -23.13 3.45 -7.39
C THR A 295 -21.79 4.18 -7.23
N VAL A 296 -20.70 3.41 -7.42
CA VAL A 296 -19.37 3.98 -7.63
C VAL A 296 -18.83 3.45 -8.95
N THR A 297 -18.48 4.35 -9.86
CA THR A 297 -17.89 4.02 -11.15
C THR A 297 -16.40 4.34 -11.14
N ILE A 298 -15.54 3.32 -11.27
CA ILE A 298 -14.12 3.52 -11.55
C ILE A 298 -13.95 3.58 -13.06
N LYS A 299 -13.67 4.79 -13.56
CA LYS A 299 -13.49 5.06 -15.00
C LYS A 299 -12.01 5.00 -15.36
N MET A 300 -11.64 4.06 -16.23
CA MET A 300 -10.25 3.91 -16.67
C MET A 300 -9.89 5.03 -17.65
N VAL A 301 -8.77 5.70 -17.42
CA VAL A 301 -8.28 6.83 -18.23
C VAL A 301 -6.81 6.63 -18.61
N GLU A 302 -6.39 7.27 -19.70
CA GLU A 302 -5.02 7.11 -20.24
C GLU A 302 -3.96 7.87 -19.41
N SER A 303 -4.35 8.97 -18.74
CA SER A 303 -3.45 9.81 -17.96
C SER A 303 -4.20 10.70 -16.97
N ASN A 304 -3.49 11.24 -15.97
CA ASN A 304 -4.03 12.26 -15.07
C ASN A 304 -4.38 13.57 -15.79
N ASP A 305 -3.75 13.89 -16.92
CA ASP A 305 -4.14 15.06 -17.72
C ASP A 305 -5.52 14.86 -18.37
N VAL A 306 -5.84 13.64 -18.82
CA VAL A 306 -7.19 13.29 -19.28
C VAL A 306 -8.19 13.32 -18.13
N ALA A 307 -7.83 12.76 -16.97
CA ALA A 307 -8.65 12.83 -15.76
C ALA A 307 -8.96 14.29 -15.37
N PHE A 308 -7.95 15.17 -15.45
CA PHE A 308 -8.13 16.59 -15.15
C PHE A 308 -9.15 17.27 -16.09
N GLN A 309 -9.11 16.96 -17.40
CA GLN A 309 -10.10 17.47 -18.35
C GLN A 309 -11.51 16.98 -18.02
N LEU A 310 -11.67 15.71 -17.62
CA LEU A 310 -12.95 15.15 -17.22
C LEU A 310 -13.46 15.78 -15.89
N TYR A 311 -12.57 16.10 -14.98
CA TYR A 311 -12.93 16.83 -13.75
C TYR A 311 -13.43 18.25 -14.06
N GLN A 312 -12.75 18.97 -14.97
CA GLN A 312 -13.17 20.30 -15.42
C GLN A 312 -14.55 20.30 -16.09
N THR A 313 -14.93 19.21 -16.76
CA THR A 313 -16.25 19.06 -17.39
C THR A 313 -17.31 18.47 -16.45
N GLY A 314 -16.93 18.09 -15.23
CA GLY A 314 -17.82 17.50 -14.23
C GLY A 314 -18.19 16.04 -14.49
N GLU A 315 -17.40 15.32 -15.34
CA GLU A 315 -17.63 13.90 -15.64
C GLU A 315 -17.01 12.96 -14.61
N VAL A 316 -16.12 13.46 -13.76
CA VAL A 316 -15.53 12.72 -12.63
C VAL A 316 -15.47 13.59 -11.39
N ASP A 317 -15.40 12.97 -10.22
CA ASP A 317 -15.50 13.64 -8.91
C ASP A 317 -14.15 13.74 -8.18
N TYR A 318 -13.10 13.27 -8.81
CA TYR A 318 -11.74 13.24 -8.27
C TYR A 318 -10.70 13.33 -9.37
N VAL A 319 -9.54 13.92 -9.10
CA VAL A 319 -8.36 13.83 -9.97
C VAL A 319 -7.06 14.05 -9.20
N ASP A 320 -6.08 13.16 -9.39
CA ASP A 320 -4.70 13.41 -9.01
C ASP A 320 -4.05 14.40 -9.99
N LEU A 321 -3.38 15.42 -9.46
CA LEU A 321 -2.75 16.46 -10.27
C LEU A 321 -1.35 16.06 -10.71
N THR A 322 -1.06 16.23 -12.00
CA THR A 322 0.33 16.17 -12.49
C THR A 322 1.13 17.37 -11.94
N GLU A 323 2.44 17.26 -11.91
CA GLU A 323 3.34 18.37 -11.55
C GLU A 323 3.02 19.64 -12.37
N SER A 324 2.74 19.47 -13.66
CA SER A 324 2.39 20.58 -14.57
C SER A 324 1.08 21.26 -14.18
N ASN A 325 0.03 20.44 -13.89
CA ASN A 325 -1.28 20.97 -13.47
C ASN A 325 -1.16 21.67 -12.12
N LEU A 326 -0.48 21.06 -11.15
CA LEU A 326 -0.24 21.64 -9.84
C LEU A 326 0.48 23.00 -9.94
N LYS A 327 1.58 23.08 -10.70
CA LYS A 327 2.32 24.35 -10.92
C LYS A 327 1.46 25.41 -11.60
N THR A 328 0.64 25.03 -12.57
CA THR A 328 -0.24 25.95 -13.29
C THR A 328 -1.31 26.53 -12.38
N ILE A 329 -1.92 25.70 -11.52
CA ILE A 329 -2.96 26.14 -10.59
C ILE A 329 -2.35 26.95 -9.45
N SER A 330 -1.36 26.41 -8.73
CA SER A 330 -0.74 27.05 -7.57
C SER A 330 0.00 28.34 -7.91
N GLY A 331 0.50 28.48 -9.14
CA GLY A 331 1.19 29.69 -9.63
C GLY A 331 0.27 30.84 -10.01
N ASN A 332 -1.07 30.67 -9.99
CA ASN A 332 -2.04 31.66 -10.44
C ASN A 332 -3.26 31.75 -9.52
N ALA A 333 -3.24 32.70 -8.60
CA ALA A 333 -4.34 32.93 -7.64
C ALA A 333 -5.72 33.29 -8.28
N ASN A 334 -5.75 33.54 -9.60
CA ASN A 334 -7.03 33.74 -10.33
C ASN A 334 -7.47 32.44 -11.06
N ASN A 335 -6.76 31.33 -10.90
CA ASN A 335 -7.21 30.05 -11.43
C ASN A 335 -8.46 29.60 -10.64
N GLU A 336 -9.47 29.09 -11.34
CA GLU A 336 -10.72 28.63 -10.74
C GLU A 336 -10.57 27.52 -9.70
N PHE A 337 -9.47 26.75 -9.77
CA PHE A 337 -9.17 25.65 -8.84
C PHE A 337 -8.14 26.03 -7.77
N TYR A 338 -7.69 27.29 -7.71
CA TYR A 338 -6.63 27.70 -6.78
C TYR A 338 -7.00 27.42 -5.31
N ASP A 339 -8.23 27.72 -4.93
CA ASP A 339 -8.75 27.54 -3.57
C ASP A 339 -9.21 26.07 -3.29
N TYR A 340 -9.13 25.19 -4.29
CA TYR A 340 -9.54 23.77 -4.22
C TYR A 340 -8.36 22.79 -4.25
N LEU A 341 -7.14 23.30 -4.20
CA LEU A 341 -5.94 22.45 -4.14
C LEU A 341 -5.90 21.70 -2.79
N VAL A 342 -5.87 20.37 -2.86
CA VAL A 342 -5.82 19.50 -1.69
C VAL A 342 -4.52 18.68 -1.73
N GLU A 343 -3.68 18.83 -0.70
CA GLU A 343 -2.59 17.89 -0.42
C GLU A 343 -3.19 16.72 0.36
N LYS A 344 -3.07 15.51 -0.20
CA LYS A 344 -3.59 14.31 0.45
C LYS A 344 -2.72 13.90 1.64
N PRO A 345 -3.27 13.21 2.64
CA PRO A 345 -2.46 12.46 3.59
C PRO A 345 -1.43 11.59 2.85
N VAL A 346 -0.27 11.38 3.45
CA VAL A 346 0.70 10.43 2.90
C VAL A 346 0.07 9.04 2.81
N ASP A 347 0.44 8.30 1.76
CA ASP A 347 0.06 6.90 1.66
C ASP A 347 0.78 6.05 2.72
N LYS A 348 0.41 4.77 2.85
CA LYS A 348 1.00 3.87 3.87
C LYS A 348 2.45 3.44 3.58
N TYR A 349 3.07 3.96 2.51
CA TYR A 349 4.39 3.50 2.09
C TYR A 349 5.52 4.40 2.60
N SER A 350 6.47 3.79 3.32
CA SER A 350 7.76 4.40 3.64
C SER A 350 8.78 3.98 2.59
N TYR A 351 9.34 4.94 1.84
CA TYR A 351 10.29 4.66 0.76
C TYR A 351 11.73 4.76 1.28
N GLN A 352 12.57 3.77 0.86
CA GLN A 352 13.94 3.60 1.34
C GLN A 352 14.91 3.45 0.16
N ILE A 353 16.16 3.80 0.39
CA ILE A 353 17.30 3.41 -0.45
C ILE A 353 17.96 2.20 0.20
N HIS A 354 17.82 1.03 -0.43
CA HIS A 354 18.49 -0.20 -0.02
C HIS A 354 19.79 -0.36 -0.81
N PHE A 355 20.88 -0.68 -0.14
CA PHE A 355 22.17 -0.97 -0.76
C PHE A 355 22.28 -2.47 -1.11
N ASN A 356 22.79 -2.78 -2.29
CA ASN A 356 23.17 -4.15 -2.63
C ASN A 356 24.59 -4.44 -2.15
N TYR A 357 24.72 -5.30 -1.17
CA TYR A 357 26.02 -5.66 -0.57
C TYR A 357 26.77 -6.79 -1.31
N SER A 358 26.12 -7.44 -2.28
CA SER A 358 26.67 -8.53 -3.08
C SER A 358 26.46 -8.33 -4.58
N LYS A 359 26.83 -7.14 -5.05
CA LYS A 359 26.64 -6.72 -6.45
C LYS A 359 27.52 -7.50 -7.43
N ASN A 360 26.95 -7.85 -8.58
CA ASN A 360 27.64 -8.37 -9.74
C ASN A 360 27.77 -7.32 -10.86
N LYS A 361 28.76 -7.50 -11.72
CA LYS A 361 28.86 -6.86 -13.02
C LYS A 361 27.96 -7.56 -14.04
N GLU A 362 27.74 -6.95 -15.20
CA GLU A 362 26.90 -7.52 -16.27
C GLU A 362 27.42 -8.87 -16.82
N ASP A 363 28.70 -9.16 -16.65
CA ASP A 363 29.30 -10.46 -17.00
C ASP A 363 29.10 -11.54 -15.92
N GLY A 364 28.41 -11.24 -14.84
CA GLY A 364 28.13 -12.12 -13.71
C GLY A 364 29.25 -12.23 -12.68
N THR A 365 30.37 -11.54 -12.87
CA THR A 365 31.45 -11.51 -11.87
C THR A 365 31.17 -10.50 -10.76
N PRO A 366 31.63 -10.73 -9.50
CA PRO A 366 31.47 -9.77 -8.42
C PRO A 366 32.06 -8.39 -8.74
N ASP A 367 31.31 -7.32 -8.43
CA ASP A 367 31.82 -5.96 -8.48
C ASP A 367 32.59 -5.62 -7.20
N THR A 368 33.85 -6.03 -7.16
CA THR A 368 34.68 -5.89 -5.96
C THR A 368 34.88 -4.43 -5.52
N ASN A 369 34.89 -3.47 -6.49
CA ASN A 369 35.02 -2.05 -6.14
C ASN A 369 33.82 -1.54 -5.36
N TRP A 370 32.60 -1.81 -5.86
CA TRP A 370 31.35 -1.48 -5.16
C TRP A 370 31.21 -2.25 -3.85
N ASN A 371 31.39 -3.59 -3.89
CA ASN A 371 31.13 -4.45 -2.71
C ASN A 371 32.07 -4.11 -1.54
N THR A 372 33.34 -3.76 -1.81
CA THR A 372 34.26 -3.30 -0.77
C THR A 372 33.88 -1.91 -0.26
N ALA A 373 33.50 -0.99 -1.16
CA ALA A 373 33.11 0.35 -0.77
C ALA A 373 31.86 0.34 0.12
N ILE A 374 30.80 -0.36 -0.30
CA ILE A 374 29.53 -0.36 0.43
C ILE A 374 29.60 -1.13 1.76
N ALA A 375 30.52 -2.08 1.91
CA ALA A 375 30.76 -2.75 3.19
C ALA A 375 31.36 -1.80 4.25
N ASN A 376 32.01 -0.73 3.85
CA ASN A 376 32.62 0.24 4.76
C ASN A 376 31.55 1.16 5.37
N GLU A 377 31.49 1.24 6.69
CA GLU A 377 30.52 2.04 7.41
C GLU A 377 30.70 3.55 7.17
N ASN A 378 31.94 4.05 7.14
CA ASN A 378 32.21 5.45 6.86
C ASN A 378 31.72 5.87 5.47
N PHE A 379 31.82 4.98 4.47
CA PHE A 379 31.25 5.21 3.13
C PHE A 379 29.73 5.36 3.17
N ARG A 380 29.02 4.49 3.89
CA ARG A 380 27.57 4.56 4.04
C ARG A 380 27.16 5.80 4.87
N LYS A 381 27.85 6.10 5.97
CA LYS A 381 27.58 7.28 6.81
C LYS A 381 27.83 8.61 6.07
N ALA A 382 28.85 8.66 5.20
CA ALA A 382 29.05 9.83 4.34
C ALA A 382 27.85 10.09 3.43
N ILE A 383 27.22 9.03 2.88
CA ILE A 383 26.00 9.13 2.09
C ILE A 383 24.82 9.54 2.99
N TYR A 384 24.64 8.87 4.14
CA TYR A 384 23.51 9.09 5.06
C TYR A 384 23.43 10.55 5.54
N TYR A 385 24.55 11.12 6.01
CA TYR A 385 24.58 12.49 6.53
C TYR A 385 24.72 13.55 5.44
N GLY A 386 25.24 13.19 4.25
CA GLY A 386 25.55 14.14 3.20
C GLY A 386 24.51 14.26 2.09
N LEU A 387 23.64 13.26 1.90
CA LEU A 387 22.67 13.25 0.81
C LEU A 387 21.50 14.22 1.08
N ASP A 388 21.58 15.42 0.49
CA ASP A 388 20.52 16.44 0.56
C ASP A 388 19.44 16.16 -0.50
N LEU A 389 18.32 15.61 -0.07
CA LEU A 389 17.19 15.25 -0.93
C LEU A 389 16.22 16.41 -1.22
N THR A 390 16.51 17.64 -0.78
CA THR A 390 15.58 18.77 -0.92
C THR A 390 15.15 19.02 -2.37
N ASP A 391 16.07 18.91 -3.35
CA ASP A 391 15.72 19.08 -4.77
C ASP A 391 14.92 17.88 -5.31
N TYR A 392 15.14 16.67 -4.79
CA TYR A 392 14.30 15.52 -5.09
C TYR A 392 12.88 15.71 -4.51
N TYR A 393 12.75 16.19 -3.30
CA TYR A 393 11.46 16.51 -2.67
C TYR A 393 10.67 17.56 -3.45
N LYS A 394 11.32 18.61 -3.96
CA LYS A 394 10.69 19.59 -4.87
C LYS A 394 10.14 18.96 -6.15
N ARG A 395 10.73 17.87 -6.61
CA ARG A 395 10.24 17.11 -7.76
C ARG A 395 9.00 16.29 -7.41
N VAL A 396 8.94 15.70 -6.20
CA VAL A 396 7.79 14.92 -5.71
C VAL A 396 6.65 15.86 -5.34
N ASN A 397 6.93 16.88 -4.53
CA ASN A 397 5.97 17.87 -4.04
C ASN A 397 6.50 19.29 -4.25
N ALA A 398 6.07 19.93 -5.32
CA ALA A 398 6.58 21.26 -5.69
C ALA A 398 6.08 22.40 -4.77
N VAL A 399 5.01 22.18 -4.02
CA VAL A 399 4.38 23.18 -3.13
C VAL A 399 4.94 23.08 -1.72
N ASN A 400 4.91 21.88 -1.13
CA ASN A 400 5.35 21.59 0.22
C ASN A 400 6.44 20.49 0.23
N PRO A 401 7.64 20.75 -0.29
CA PRO A 401 8.67 19.72 -0.48
C PRO A 401 9.07 19.03 0.83
N MET A 402 9.07 19.73 1.95
CA MET A 402 9.48 19.14 3.23
C MET A 402 8.46 18.15 3.82
N ASN A 403 7.21 18.12 3.30
CA ASN A 403 6.26 17.06 3.64
C ASN A 403 6.68 15.68 3.10
N CYS A 404 7.65 15.66 2.16
CA CYS A 404 8.27 14.43 1.66
C CYS A 404 9.37 13.89 2.59
N GLU A 405 9.81 14.63 3.62
CA GLU A 405 10.93 14.20 4.45
C GLU A 405 10.61 12.90 5.18
N ASN A 406 11.42 11.89 4.92
CA ASN A 406 11.41 10.61 5.61
C ASN A 406 12.76 10.41 6.33
N ASN A 407 12.71 10.21 7.63
CA ASN A 407 13.89 10.01 8.47
C ASN A 407 13.93 8.62 9.11
N PHE A 408 12.91 7.79 8.89
CA PHE A 408 12.72 6.51 9.55
C PHE A 408 12.47 5.39 8.54
N TYR A 409 12.76 4.17 8.96
CA TYR A 409 12.50 2.98 8.14
C TYR A 409 11.01 2.59 8.22
N THR A 410 10.48 2.53 9.43
CA THR A 410 9.06 2.28 9.67
C THR A 410 8.21 3.50 9.31
N MET A 411 7.00 3.25 8.82
CA MET A 411 6.05 4.32 8.45
C MET A 411 5.52 5.04 9.69
N LYS A 412 5.50 6.37 9.67
CA LYS A 412 4.82 7.17 10.70
C LYS A 412 3.33 6.85 10.74
N GLY A 413 2.74 6.85 11.93
CA GLY A 413 1.32 6.54 12.11
C GLY A 413 0.99 5.05 12.01
N LEU A 414 2.01 4.16 11.93
CA LEU A 414 1.77 2.70 11.92
C LEU A 414 1.16 2.22 13.23
N ILE A 415 1.74 2.61 14.34
CA ILE A 415 1.33 2.27 15.70
C ILE A 415 1.66 3.40 16.67
N TYR A 416 0.96 3.38 17.78
CA TYR A 416 1.15 4.32 18.89
C TYR A 416 1.34 3.56 20.20
N THR A 417 2.13 4.11 21.11
CA THR A 417 2.21 3.62 22.48
C THR A 417 0.92 3.91 23.24
N SER A 418 0.76 3.30 24.42
CA SER A 418 -0.43 3.46 25.26
C SER A 418 -0.72 4.91 25.69
N ASP A 419 0.28 5.81 25.64
CA ASP A 419 0.13 7.23 25.89
C ASP A 419 -0.09 8.08 24.63
N GLY A 420 -0.23 7.44 23.46
CA GLY A 420 -0.48 8.08 22.16
C GLY A 420 0.78 8.60 21.46
N THR A 421 1.98 8.21 21.89
CA THR A 421 3.23 8.57 21.19
C THR A 421 3.40 7.72 19.94
N ASP A 422 3.62 8.35 18.77
CA ASP A 422 3.94 7.65 17.53
C ASP A 422 5.26 6.88 17.65
N TYR A 423 5.31 5.66 17.11
CA TYR A 423 6.51 4.82 17.14
C TYR A 423 7.74 5.52 16.58
N THR A 424 7.61 6.29 15.49
CA THR A 424 8.74 6.98 14.88
C THR A 424 9.32 8.07 15.80
N GLU A 425 8.54 8.57 16.74
CA GLU A 425 9.03 9.50 17.77
C GLU A 425 9.96 8.79 18.77
N LEU A 426 9.69 7.52 19.11
CA LEU A 426 10.61 6.71 19.92
C LEU A 426 11.95 6.54 19.18
N VAL A 427 11.92 6.22 17.89
CA VAL A 427 13.13 6.10 17.05
C VAL A 427 13.89 7.42 17.00
N ARG A 428 13.18 8.55 16.81
CA ARG A 428 13.76 9.90 16.81
C ARG A 428 14.53 10.18 18.09
N GLN A 429 13.93 9.84 19.23
CA GLN A 429 14.53 10.04 20.56
C GLN A 429 15.76 9.16 20.75
N GLU A 430 15.70 7.87 20.37
CA GLU A 430 16.85 6.96 20.44
C GLU A 430 18.03 7.46 19.59
N MET A 431 17.77 8.00 18.40
CA MET A 431 18.79 8.57 17.51
C MET A 431 19.27 9.96 17.97
N GLY A 432 18.60 10.60 18.92
CA GLY A 432 18.89 11.97 19.34
C GLY A 432 18.68 13.02 18.23
N LEU A 433 17.80 12.77 17.27
CA LEU A 433 17.46 13.71 16.22
C LEU A 433 16.57 14.83 16.76
N PRO A 434 16.71 16.08 16.24
CA PRO A 434 15.81 17.18 16.58
C PRO A 434 14.39 16.91 16.05
N GLU A 435 13.43 17.68 16.50
CA GLU A 435 12.09 17.71 15.88
C GLU A 435 12.19 18.28 14.46
N ASN A 436 11.32 17.77 13.55
CA ASN A 436 11.22 18.30 12.20
C ASN A 436 10.67 19.73 12.26
N ASN A 437 11.44 20.69 11.71
CA ASN A 437 11.06 22.10 11.67
C ASN A 437 10.34 22.51 10.37
N GLY A 438 10.14 21.57 9.43
CA GLY A 438 9.51 21.82 8.12
C GLY A 438 10.35 22.65 7.15
N GLU A 439 11.59 23.01 7.48
CA GLU A 439 12.44 23.89 6.67
C GLU A 439 13.64 23.15 6.07
N THR A 440 14.27 22.28 6.86
CA THR A 440 15.49 21.57 6.47
C THR A 440 15.43 20.12 6.90
N MET A 441 16.08 19.24 6.16
CA MET A 441 16.20 17.83 6.52
C MET A 441 16.96 17.67 7.83
N ILE A 442 16.33 17.02 8.83
CA ILE A 442 16.88 16.95 10.21
C ILE A 442 18.11 16.06 10.34
N ARG A 443 18.33 15.10 9.42
CA ARG A 443 19.50 14.21 9.45
C ARG A 443 20.74 14.81 8.77
N LEU A 444 20.60 15.86 7.96
CA LEU A 444 21.74 16.47 7.27
C LEU A 444 22.75 17.06 8.23
N ASP A 445 24.02 16.65 8.06
CA ASP A 445 25.17 17.16 8.80
C ASP A 445 26.39 17.16 7.87
N ALA A 446 26.62 18.30 7.22
CA ALA A 446 27.68 18.43 6.23
C ALA A 446 29.10 18.25 6.84
N GLU A 447 29.29 18.59 8.13
CA GLU A 447 30.58 18.41 8.81
C GLU A 447 30.85 16.92 9.05
N LYS A 448 29.87 16.20 9.59
CA LYS A 448 29.95 14.73 9.75
C LYS A 448 30.10 14.02 8.40
N ALA A 449 29.33 14.43 7.41
CA ALA A 449 29.40 13.83 6.07
C ALA A 449 30.80 13.94 5.47
N GLU A 450 31.46 15.10 5.58
CA GLU A 450 32.81 15.30 5.09
C GLU A 450 33.85 14.52 5.91
N GLU A 451 33.69 14.45 7.25
CA GLU A 451 34.55 13.64 8.12
C GLU A 451 34.50 12.15 7.71
N TYR A 452 33.29 11.59 7.58
CA TYR A 452 33.11 10.20 7.13
C TYR A 452 33.58 9.97 5.70
N LYS A 453 33.38 10.94 4.80
CA LYS A 453 33.88 10.86 3.41
C LYS A 453 35.40 10.74 3.37
N GLN A 454 36.12 11.57 4.13
CA GLN A 454 37.58 11.54 4.20
C GLN A 454 38.08 10.24 4.80
N ALA A 455 37.49 9.77 5.90
CA ALA A 455 37.83 8.49 6.52
C ALA A 455 37.60 7.31 5.53
N ALA A 456 36.45 7.31 4.85
CA ALA A 456 36.13 6.30 3.84
C ALA A 456 37.15 6.28 2.68
N ILE A 457 37.55 7.46 2.18
CA ILE A 457 38.55 7.54 1.08
C ILE A 457 39.89 6.96 1.54
N GLU A 458 40.35 7.29 2.76
CA GLU A 458 41.62 6.78 3.29
C GLU A 458 41.59 5.25 3.45
N GLU A 459 40.57 4.72 4.15
CA GLU A 459 40.42 3.30 4.43
C GLU A 459 40.22 2.48 3.14
N LEU A 460 39.34 2.92 2.25
CA LEU A 460 39.00 2.19 1.04
C LEU A 460 40.12 2.24 -0.01
N THR A 461 40.89 3.34 -0.08
CA THR A 461 42.08 3.42 -0.94
C THR A 461 43.11 2.41 -0.48
N ALA A 462 43.32 2.21 0.84
CA ALA A 462 44.21 1.21 1.39
C ALA A 462 43.76 -0.24 1.05
N LEU A 463 42.48 -0.47 0.87
CA LEU A 463 41.85 -1.73 0.41
C LEU A 463 41.83 -1.87 -1.12
N GLY A 464 42.31 -0.89 -1.87
CA GLY A 464 42.41 -0.93 -3.34
C GLY A 464 41.13 -0.48 -4.07
N VAL A 465 40.18 0.15 -3.39
CA VAL A 465 39.02 0.75 -4.04
C VAL A 465 39.45 1.98 -4.83
N THR A 466 38.90 2.14 -6.02
CA THR A 466 39.12 3.28 -6.90
C THR A 466 37.94 4.24 -6.83
N PHE A 467 38.24 5.52 -6.70
CA PHE A 467 37.25 6.61 -6.74
C PHE A 467 37.24 7.31 -8.09
N PRO A 468 36.08 7.86 -8.55
CA PRO A 468 34.79 7.74 -7.88
C PRO A 468 34.22 6.32 -7.91
N VAL A 469 33.44 5.97 -6.87
CA VAL A 469 32.72 4.69 -6.83
C VAL A 469 31.49 4.78 -7.73
N GLY A 470 31.31 3.83 -8.64
CA GLY A 470 30.15 3.77 -9.54
C GLY A 470 28.90 3.23 -8.85
N LEU A 471 27.82 4.00 -8.87
CA LEU A 471 26.50 3.63 -8.35
C LEU A 471 25.56 3.33 -9.52
N ASP A 472 25.23 2.06 -9.77
CA ASP A 472 24.30 1.64 -10.81
C ASP A 472 22.86 1.66 -10.29
N TYR A 473 22.05 2.58 -10.84
CA TYR A 473 20.63 2.78 -10.50
C TYR A 473 19.75 2.38 -11.69
N TYR A 474 18.92 1.36 -11.49
CA TYR A 474 18.08 0.78 -12.56
C TYR A 474 16.63 1.28 -12.47
N ILE A 475 16.09 1.67 -13.62
CA ILE A 475 14.70 2.14 -13.79
C ILE A 475 14.03 1.45 -14.98
N ALA A 476 12.69 1.43 -15.00
CA ALA A 476 11.94 0.91 -16.15
C ALA A 476 12.14 1.78 -17.40
N SER A 477 12.52 1.16 -18.52
CA SER A 477 12.88 1.88 -19.76
C SER A 477 11.73 2.64 -20.41
N ALA A 478 10.48 2.20 -20.20
CA ALA A 478 9.29 2.82 -20.78
C ALA A 478 8.67 3.93 -19.91
N ASN A 479 9.26 4.23 -18.74
CA ASN A 479 8.69 5.18 -17.78
C ASN A 479 9.47 6.50 -17.78
N GLN A 480 8.96 7.52 -18.49
CA GLN A 480 9.60 8.84 -18.56
C GLN A 480 9.65 9.55 -17.20
N VAL A 481 8.62 9.39 -16.36
CA VAL A 481 8.58 10.00 -15.02
C VAL A 481 9.70 9.43 -14.15
N SER A 482 9.92 8.11 -14.21
CA SER A 482 11.02 7.44 -13.50
C SER A 482 12.39 7.92 -14.01
N LEU A 483 12.54 8.12 -15.33
CA LEU A 483 13.78 8.63 -15.90
C LEU A 483 14.07 10.07 -15.43
N ASP A 484 13.06 10.92 -15.41
CA ASP A 484 13.20 12.31 -14.94
C ASP A 484 13.57 12.34 -13.45
N SER A 485 12.91 11.53 -12.62
CA SER A 485 13.22 11.37 -11.20
C SER A 485 14.64 10.84 -10.97
N ALA A 486 15.07 9.86 -11.75
CA ALA A 486 16.43 9.33 -11.69
C ALA A 486 17.50 10.36 -12.07
N ASN A 487 17.21 11.23 -13.04
CA ASN A 487 18.11 12.33 -13.42
C ASN A 487 18.22 13.38 -12.29
N VAL A 488 17.10 13.70 -11.61
CA VAL A 488 17.14 14.58 -10.42
C VAL A 488 17.94 13.91 -9.31
N PHE A 489 17.69 12.63 -9.02
CA PHE A 489 18.47 11.89 -8.02
C PHE A 489 19.97 11.88 -8.34
N LYS A 490 20.36 11.65 -9.62
CA LYS A 490 21.76 11.73 -10.04
C LYS A 490 22.37 13.11 -9.78
N GLN A 491 21.66 14.20 -10.08
CA GLN A 491 22.12 15.56 -9.81
C GLN A 491 22.22 15.82 -8.31
N THR A 492 21.27 15.34 -7.53
CA THR A 492 21.26 15.42 -6.06
C THR A 492 22.50 14.73 -5.47
N VAL A 493 22.80 13.51 -5.87
CA VAL A 493 24.01 12.79 -5.43
C VAL A 493 25.30 13.55 -5.80
N SER A 494 25.38 14.03 -7.04
CA SER A 494 26.53 14.81 -7.54
C SER A 494 26.74 16.09 -6.74
N SER A 495 25.68 16.85 -6.49
CA SER A 495 25.77 18.12 -5.76
C SER A 495 26.05 17.93 -4.25
N SER A 496 25.53 16.86 -3.66
CA SER A 496 25.64 16.59 -2.23
C SER A 496 26.98 15.95 -1.85
N LEU A 497 27.44 14.96 -2.65
CA LEU A 497 28.58 14.12 -2.27
C LEU A 497 29.83 14.34 -3.14
N GLY A 498 29.66 14.96 -4.31
CA GLY A 498 30.73 15.24 -5.28
C GLY A 498 31.00 14.07 -6.23
N ASP A 499 31.27 14.43 -7.50
CA ASP A 499 31.58 13.46 -8.58
C ASP A 499 32.98 12.78 -8.41
N ASP A 500 33.78 13.25 -7.48
CA ASP A 500 35.06 12.67 -7.08
C ASP A 500 34.90 11.48 -6.10
N PHE A 501 33.76 11.41 -5.41
CA PHE A 501 33.45 10.37 -4.43
C PHE A 501 32.56 9.29 -5.02
N ILE A 502 31.41 9.66 -5.59
CA ILE A 502 30.42 8.72 -6.12
C ILE A 502 29.79 9.26 -7.42
N VAL A 503 29.57 8.38 -8.40
CA VAL A 503 28.95 8.72 -9.68
C VAL A 503 27.78 7.79 -9.97
N VAL A 504 26.57 8.37 -10.16
CA VAL A 504 25.36 7.62 -10.50
C VAL A 504 25.31 7.29 -11.98
N ASN A 505 25.19 6.01 -12.30
CA ASN A 505 24.95 5.47 -13.63
C ASN A 505 23.50 5.03 -13.75
N ILE A 506 22.67 5.79 -14.47
CA ILE A 506 21.28 5.40 -14.73
C ILE A 506 21.29 4.30 -15.78
N LYS A 507 20.69 3.16 -15.43
CA LYS A 507 20.52 1.98 -16.30
C LYS A 507 19.04 1.62 -16.36
N THR A 508 18.67 0.81 -17.36
CA THR A 508 17.26 0.48 -17.59
C THR A 508 17.03 -1.02 -17.69
N TYR A 509 15.82 -1.45 -17.31
CA TYR A 509 15.28 -2.77 -17.58
C TYR A 509 13.97 -2.65 -18.39
N ILE A 510 13.51 -3.75 -19.00
CA ILE A 510 12.40 -3.72 -19.96
C ILE A 510 11.08 -4.18 -19.31
N SER A 511 11.07 -5.33 -18.64
CA SER A 511 9.83 -5.96 -18.17
C SER A 511 9.77 -6.17 -16.66
N SER A 512 10.83 -6.68 -16.05
CA SER A 512 10.83 -7.05 -14.63
C SER A 512 12.15 -6.72 -13.95
N ALA A 513 12.11 -5.81 -13.00
CA ALA A 513 13.29 -5.50 -12.17
C ALA A 513 13.79 -6.75 -11.43
N THR A 514 12.89 -7.57 -10.92
CA THR A 514 13.25 -8.80 -10.20
C THR A 514 14.09 -9.72 -11.07
N THR A 515 13.62 -10.03 -12.28
CA THR A 515 14.27 -11.00 -13.18
C THR A 515 15.52 -10.43 -13.85
N GLU A 516 15.45 -9.15 -14.27
CA GLU A 516 16.51 -8.53 -15.08
C GLU A 516 17.61 -7.87 -14.24
N VAL A 517 17.31 -7.49 -12.98
CA VAL A 517 18.20 -6.66 -12.17
C VAL A 517 18.51 -7.31 -10.81
N TYR A 518 17.48 -7.67 -10.02
CA TYR A 518 17.68 -8.10 -8.63
C TYR A 518 18.17 -9.55 -8.52
N THR A 519 17.62 -10.46 -9.32
CA THR A 519 18.09 -11.85 -9.36
C THR A 519 19.55 -11.97 -9.81
N PRO A 520 19.99 -11.30 -10.91
CA PRO A 520 21.41 -11.29 -11.28
C PRO A 520 22.27 -10.32 -10.45
N LYS A 521 21.70 -9.58 -9.47
CA LYS A 521 22.41 -8.68 -8.53
C LYS A 521 23.14 -7.50 -9.21
N LEU A 522 22.55 -6.89 -10.23
CA LEU A 522 23.23 -5.86 -11.03
C LEU A 522 23.15 -4.44 -10.44
N HIS A 523 22.16 -4.16 -9.57
CA HIS A 523 21.95 -2.84 -8.97
C HIS A 523 23.00 -2.55 -7.89
N SER A 524 23.33 -1.28 -7.73
CA SER A 524 24.04 -0.77 -6.55
C SER A 524 23.05 -0.41 -5.45
N ILE A 525 21.95 0.23 -5.86
CA ILE A 525 20.86 0.59 -4.96
C ILE A 525 19.51 0.20 -5.59
N SER A 526 18.51 0.01 -4.74
CA SER A 526 17.09 0.04 -5.10
C SER A 526 16.37 1.10 -4.26
N THR A 527 15.33 1.70 -4.85
CA THR A 527 14.47 2.67 -4.16
C THR A 527 13.08 2.06 -4.08
N ASN A 528 12.80 1.36 -3.01
CA ASN A 528 11.53 0.67 -2.79
C ASN A 528 10.84 1.20 -1.54
N GLY A 529 9.50 1.14 -1.53
CA GLY A 529 8.69 1.42 -0.36
C GLY A 529 8.08 0.14 0.20
N TRP A 530 7.90 0.11 1.49
CA TRP A 530 7.12 -0.91 2.19
C TRP A 530 5.87 -0.27 2.80
N GLY A 531 4.73 -0.90 2.62
CA GLY A 531 3.50 -0.59 3.34
C GLY A 531 3.14 -1.81 4.17
N ALA A 532 2.98 -1.63 5.46
CA ALA A 532 2.80 -2.74 6.38
C ALA A 532 1.57 -3.60 6.04
N ASP A 533 1.71 -4.89 6.20
CA ASP A 533 0.61 -5.84 6.10
C ASP A 533 -0.21 -5.87 7.39
N TYR A 534 0.42 -5.65 8.54
CA TYR A 534 -0.17 -5.61 9.89
C TYR A 534 0.51 -4.56 10.77
N GLY A 535 -0.16 -4.17 11.86
CA GLY A 535 0.24 -3.08 12.74
C GLY A 535 1.27 -3.49 13.78
N ASP A 536 2.51 -3.78 13.34
CA ASP A 536 3.65 -4.03 14.24
C ASP A 536 4.96 -3.67 13.52
N PRO A 537 5.98 -3.09 14.20
CA PRO A 537 7.27 -2.75 13.60
C PRO A 537 8.01 -3.97 13.05
N GLN A 538 7.70 -5.17 13.53
CA GLN A 538 8.24 -6.43 13.01
C GLN A 538 8.02 -6.56 11.50
N ASN A 539 6.89 -6.08 10.99
CA ASN A 539 6.59 -6.13 9.55
C ASN A 539 7.57 -5.32 8.69
N TYR A 540 8.17 -4.28 9.26
CA TYR A 540 9.23 -3.51 8.63
C TYR A 540 10.61 -4.11 8.91
N LEU A 541 11.02 -4.20 10.18
CA LEU A 541 12.39 -4.53 10.55
C LEU A 541 12.75 -5.98 10.26
N GLY A 542 11.79 -6.89 10.35
CA GLY A 542 11.97 -8.30 9.98
C GLY A 542 12.42 -8.51 8.52
N GLN A 543 12.09 -7.57 7.61
CA GLN A 543 12.47 -7.64 6.20
C GLN A 543 13.98 -7.46 5.95
N GLU A 544 14.70 -6.85 6.90
CA GLU A 544 16.14 -6.56 6.79
C GLU A 544 17.02 -7.48 7.66
N THR A 545 16.43 -8.44 8.37
CA THR A 545 17.19 -9.37 9.24
C THR A 545 18.13 -10.26 8.44
N TYR A 546 19.32 -10.52 9.01
CA TYR A 546 20.34 -11.36 8.41
C TYR A 546 20.15 -12.85 8.75
N GLY A 547 20.34 -13.70 7.76
CA GLY A 547 20.30 -15.14 7.93
C GLY A 547 18.92 -15.79 7.83
N TYR A 548 17.87 -15.00 7.53
CA TYR A 548 16.52 -15.48 7.32
C TYR A 548 16.14 -15.50 5.84
N ASP A 549 15.66 -16.64 5.34
CA ASP A 549 15.27 -16.80 3.93
C ASP A 549 13.98 -16.04 3.58
N ASN A 550 13.11 -15.78 4.55
CA ASN A 550 11.87 -15.02 4.42
C ASN A 550 12.04 -13.51 4.63
N ALA A 551 13.23 -13.03 5.03
CA ALA A 551 13.54 -11.60 5.10
C ALA A 551 13.63 -11.01 3.68
N TYR A 552 12.55 -10.35 3.24
CA TYR A 552 12.37 -9.96 1.84
C TYR A 552 13.49 -9.06 1.31
N TYR A 553 13.83 -7.99 2.02
CA TYR A 553 14.86 -7.07 1.55
C TYR A 553 16.26 -7.66 1.65
N SER A 554 16.54 -8.42 2.71
CA SER A 554 17.84 -9.12 2.87
C SER A 554 18.12 -10.13 1.77
N THR A 555 17.07 -10.77 1.24
CA THR A 555 17.20 -11.77 0.16
C THR A 555 17.05 -11.18 -1.24
N SER A 556 16.23 -10.11 -1.41
CA SER A 556 15.91 -9.58 -2.74
C SER A 556 16.71 -8.34 -3.11
N GLN A 557 16.85 -7.36 -2.21
CA GLN A 557 17.41 -6.04 -2.49
C GLN A 557 18.83 -5.88 -1.95
N SER A 558 19.01 -6.03 -0.64
CA SER A 558 20.32 -5.81 -0.01
C SER A 558 21.30 -6.96 -0.27
N LYS A 559 20.79 -8.16 -0.52
CA LYS A 559 21.63 -9.36 -0.78
C LYS A 559 22.63 -9.62 0.34
N ILE A 560 22.33 -9.18 1.56
CA ILE A 560 23.24 -9.33 2.70
C ILE A 560 23.48 -10.81 3.03
N ASN A 561 22.47 -11.67 2.83
CA ASN A 561 22.60 -13.12 3.03
C ASN A 561 23.56 -13.79 2.05
N ASP A 562 23.90 -13.12 0.94
CA ASP A 562 24.84 -13.61 -0.08
C ASP A 562 26.28 -13.10 0.13
N VAL A 563 26.53 -12.32 1.20
CA VAL A 563 27.85 -11.74 1.49
C VAL A 563 28.72 -12.76 2.19
N GLU A 564 29.88 -13.08 1.59
CA GLU A 564 30.90 -13.94 2.21
C GLU A 564 31.66 -13.17 3.31
N GLU A 565 31.93 -13.82 4.44
CA GLU A 565 32.72 -13.24 5.52
C GLU A 565 34.20 -13.17 5.12
N THR A 566 34.73 -11.96 5.05
CA THR A 566 36.14 -11.63 4.77
C THR A 566 36.61 -10.56 5.76
N GLU A 567 37.89 -10.21 5.75
CA GLU A 567 38.36 -9.07 6.56
C GLU A 567 37.65 -7.75 6.22
N ALA A 568 37.29 -7.54 4.96
CA ALA A 568 36.60 -6.32 4.50
C ALA A 568 35.08 -6.30 4.80
N THR A 569 34.46 -7.46 4.97
CA THR A 569 33.01 -7.57 5.17
C THR A 569 32.61 -7.96 6.59
N LYS A 570 33.59 -8.30 7.43
CA LYS A 570 33.34 -8.80 8.79
C LYS A 570 32.56 -7.79 9.64
N ASP A 571 32.96 -6.53 9.63
CA ASP A 571 32.31 -5.51 10.46
C ASP A 571 30.88 -5.27 10.00
N LEU A 572 30.60 -5.27 8.68
CA LEU A 572 29.25 -5.21 8.13
C LEU A 572 28.39 -6.39 8.61
N LEU A 573 28.92 -7.62 8.51
CA LEU A 573 28.18 -8.81 8.92
C LEU A 573 27.94 -8.85 10.43
N ASP A 574 28.90 -8.39 11.23
CA ASP A 574 28.74 -8.28 12.67
C ASP A 574 27.68 -7.22 13.05
N THR A 575 27.62 -6.10 12.31
CA THR A 575 26.56 -5.09 12.45
C THR A 575 25.18 -5.67 12.11
N TYR A 576 25.05 -6.40 11.03
CA TYR A 576 23.77 -7.03 10.66
C TYR A 576 23.34 -8.12 11.66
N LYS A 577 24.29 -8.91 12.19
CA LYS A 577 24.00 -9.90 13.26
C LYS A 577 23.48 -9.21 14.53
N GLU A 578 24.09 -8.08 14.90
CA GLU A 578 23.64 -7.31 16.08
C GLU A 578 22.26 -6.69 15.85
N PHE A 579 22.01 -6.10 14.68
CA PHE A 579 20.68 -5.60 14.30
C PHE A 579 19.63 -6.73 14.40
N THR A 580 19.92 -7.89 13.81
CA THR A 580 19.03 -9.05 13.84
C THR A 580 18.75 -9.50 15.28
N ARG A 581 19.78 -9.56 16.14
CA ARG A 581 19.62 -9.90 17.55
C ARG A 581 18.68 -8.91 18.29
N LEU A 582 18.80 -7.61 18.00
CA LEU A 582 17.93 -6.59 18.58
C LEU A 582 16.47 -6.76 18.12
N VAL A 583 16.24 -7.08 16.85
CA VAL A 583 14.91 -7.39 16.32
C VAL A 583 14.33 -8.63 16.99
N GLU A 584 15.11 -9.71 17.14
CA GLU A 584 14.67 -10.94 17.83
C GLU A 584 14.34 -10.69 19.30
N GLU A 585 15.12 -9.85 20.00
CA GLU A 585 14.84 -9.48 21.39
C GLU A 585 13.55 -8.68 21.51
N ALA A 586 13.29 -7.75 20.59
CA ALA A 586 12.04 -7.01 20.56
C ALA A 586 10.84 -7.92 20.25
N ASP A 587 11.00 -8.85 19.30
CA ASP A 587 9.94 -9.81 18.92
C ASP A 587 9.56 -10.76 20.07
N ALA A 588 10.50 -11.06 20.95
CA ALA A 588 10.26 -11.89 22.14
C ALA A 588 9.41 -11.21 23.23
N ILE A 589 9.21 -9.89 23.17
CA ILE A 589 8.34 -9.16 24.11
C ILE A 589 6.90 -9.25 23.60
N THR A 590 6.04 -9.98 24.32
CA THR A 590 4.66 -10.27 23.88
C THR A 590 3.58 -9.84 24.89
N ASP A 591 3.96 -9.43 26.10
CA ASP A 591 3.06 -9.09 27.21
C ASP A 591 3.06 -7.58 27.56
N ASP A 592 3.94 -6.78 26.94
CA ASP A 592 4.03 -5.34 27.12
C ASP A 592 4.34 -4.67 25.77
N LEU A 593 3.30 -4.12 25.10
CA LEU A 593 3.44 -3.52 23.78
C LEU A 593 4.32 -2.26 23.80
N ASP A 594 4.24 -1.43 24.84
CA ASP A 594 5.09 -0.24 24.94
C ASP A 594 6.57 -0.63 25.05
N ALA A 595 6.88 -1.63 25.86
CA ALA A 595 8.24 -2.17 25.95
C ALA A 595 8.70 -2.81 24.65
N ARG A 596 7.81 -3.51 23.92
CA ARG A 596 8.05 -4.07 22.60
C ARG A 596 8.41 -2.97 21.60
N TYR A 597 7.60 -1.93 21.51
CA TYR A 597 7.81 -0.80 20.59
C TYR A 597 9.10 -0.04 20.91
N GLN A 598 9.41 0.15 22.18
CA GLN A 598 10.67 0.76 22.60
C GLN A 598 11.88 -0.10 22.18
N ALA A 599 11.80 -1.43 22.31
CA ALA A 599 12.87 -2.34 21.90
C ALA A 599 13.07 -2.32 20.37
N TYR A 600 11.99 -2.29 19.60
CA TYR A 600 12.07 -2.10 18.14
C TYR A 600 12.65 -0.73 17.76
N ALA A 601 12.31 0.34 18.48
CA ALA A 601 12.88 1.65 18.23
C ALA A 601 14.40 1.67 18.43
N VAL A 602 14.92 0.94 19.43
CA VAL A 602 16.37 0.74 19.62
C VAL A 602 16.98 -0.03 18.44
N ALA A 603 16.31 -1.07 17.93
CA ALA A 603 16.79 -1.83 16.78
C ALA A 603 16.81 -0.98 15.50
N GLU A 604 15.75 -0.19 15.25
CA GLU A 604 15.68 0.71 14.10
C GLU A 604 16.72 1.82 14.18
N ALA A 605 16.86 2.45 15.34
CA ALA A 605 17.89 3.46 15.57
C ALA A 605 19.29 2.92 15.32
N TYR A 606 19.57 1.68 15.76
CA TYR A 606 20.84 1.00 15.49
C TYR A 606 21.06 0.80 13.98
N MET A 607 20.07 0.32 13.25
CA MET A 607 20.12 0.12 11.79
C MET A 607 20.43 1.43 11.06
N LEU A 608 19.75 2.51 11.43
CA LEU A 608 19.89 3.84 10.82
C LEU A 608 21.22 4.50 11.21
N ASP A 609 21.68 4.38 12.47
CA ASP A 609 22.97 4.93 12.90
C ASP A 609 24.13 4.27 12.15
N HIS A 610 24.06 2.98 11.86
CA HIS A 610 25.04 2.26 11.04
C HIS A 610 24.81 2.42 9.52
N ALA A 611 23.82 3.23 9.12
CA ALA A 611 23.44 3.48 7.73
C ALA A 611 23.31 2.19 6.89
N LEU A 612 22.64 1.17 7.45
CA LEU A 612 22.38 -0.08 6.71
C LEU A 612 21.36 0.14 5.57
N VAL A 613 20.43 1.07 5.77
CA VAL A 613 19.52 1.62 4.76
C VAL A 613 19.49 3.14 4.89
N ILE A 614 18.96 3.84 3.88
CA ILE A 614 18.73 5.29 3.97
C ILE A 614 17.26 5.58 3.77
N PRO A 615 16.55 6.19 4.75
CA PRO A 615 15.22 6.71 4.56
C PRO A 615 15.22 7.70 3.38
N PHE A 616 14.26 7.56 2.45
CA PHE A 616 14.28 8.29 1.20
C PHE A 616 13.23 9.39 1.16
N TYR A 617 11.94 9.03 1.06
CA TYR A 617 10.87 10.02 1.05
C TYR A 617 9.53 9.41 1.43
N TYR A 618 8.60 10.26 1.85
CA TYR A 618 7.17 10.02 1.80
C TYR A 618 6.60 10.59 0.50
N ASN A 619 5.46 10.07 0.03
CA ASN A 619 4.87 10.47 -1.23
C ASN A 619 3.53 11.21 -1.06
N PRO A 620 3.51 12.43 -0.51
CA PRO A 620 2.31 13.26 -0.51
C PRO A 620 2.00 13.69 -1.94
N THR A 621 0.73 13.54 -2.34
CA THR A 621 0.25 13.91 -3.67
C THR A 621 -0.84 14.96 -3.58
N TRP A 622 -1.06 15.69 -4.67
CA TRP A 622 -2.07 16.74 -4.75
C TRP A 622 -3.23 16.33 -5.64
N CYS A 623 -4.44 16.71 -5.25
CA CYS A 623 -5.66 16.41 -5.99
C CYS A 623 -6.64 17.59 -6.01
N LEU A 624 -7.64 17.45 -6.87
CA LEU A 624 -8.94 18.12 -6.72
C LEU A 624 -9.95 17.04 -6.39
N THR A 625 -10.78 17.26 -5.39
CA THR A 625 -11.64 16.21 -4.86
C THR A 625 -13.00 16.72 -4.41
N LYS A 626 -14.02 15.89 -4.65
CA LYS A 626 -15.35 16.03 -4.04
C LYS A 626 -15.54 15.07 -2.87
N VAL A 627 -14.49 14.33 -2.48
CA VAL A 627 -14.45 13.42 -1.32
C VAL A 627 -13.46 13.96 -0.30
N ASP A 628 -13.88 14.07 0.95
CA ASP A 628 -12.98 14.42 2.07
C ASP A 628 -12.01 13.26 2.33
N PRO A 629 -10.68 13.41 2.12
CA PRO A 629 -9.72 12.35 2.32
C PRO A 629 -9.63 11.87 3.77
N TYR A 630 -9.95 12.74 4.74
CA TYR A 630 -9.95 12.42 6.17
C TYR A 630 -11.22 11.69 6.64
N SER A 631 -12.20 11.50 5.73
CA SER A 631 -13.36 10.62 5.98
C SER A 631 -13.17 9.18 5.55
N LYS A 632 -12.07 8.89 4.86
CA LYS A 632 -11.71 7.51 4.45
C LYS A 632 -11.15 6.73 5.62
N MET A 633 -11.23 5.41 5.56
CA MET A 633 -10.42 4.54 6.41
C MET A 633 -8.95 4.86 6.23
N ASN A 634 -8.18 4.95 7.29
CA ASN A 634 -6.80 5.40 7.24
C ASN A 634 -5.92 4.64 8.23
N ALA A 635 -5.49 3.43 7.84
CA ALA A 635 -4.46 2.71 8.56
C ALA A 635 -3.16 2.65 7.75
N MET A 636 -2.03 2.68 8.43
CA MET A 636 -0.72 2.51 7.80
C MET A 636 -0.35 1.02 7.64
N PHE A 637 -1.34 0.14 7.73
CA PHE A 637 -1.24 -1.30 7.49
C PHE A 637 -2.49 -1.84 6.78
N GLY A 638 -2.45 -3.12 6.39
CA GLY A 638 -3.60 -3.79 5.79
C GLY A 638 -3.91 -3.32 4.37
N SER A 639 -5.13 -3.55 3.90
CA SER A 639 -5.53 -3.35 2.50
C SER A 639 -6.91 -2.71 2.31
N GLN A 640 -7.40 -1.95 3.31
CA GLN A 640 -8.81 -1.50 3.37
C GLN A 640 -9.02 -0.01 3.14
N ASN A 641 -7.97 0.81 3.00
CA ASN A 641 -8.08 2.28 2.93
C ASN A 641 -8.96 2.79 1.78
N GLU A 642 -9.17 1.99 0.74
CA GLU A 642 -10.08 2.29 -0.37
C GLU A 642 -11.47 1.61 -0.24
N LYS A 643 -11.86 1.19 0.96
CA LYS A 643 -13.22 0.73 1.23
C LYS A 643 -14.16 1.95 1.24
N MET A 644 -15.10 1.98 0.30
CA MET A 644 -15.96 3.14 0.00
C MET A 644 -17.17 3.19 0.95
N LYS A 645 -16.88 3.30 2.24
CA LYS A 645 -17.84 3.30 3.34
C LYS A 645 -17.68 4.60 4.16
N ASN A 646 -18.77 5.30 4.46
CA ASN A 646 -18.80 6.52 5.24
C ASN A 646 -18.01 7.71 4.67
N TRP A 647 -17.69 7.70 3.37
CA TRP A 647 -17.00 8.81 2.75
C TRP A 647 -17.89 10.06 2.71
N LYS A 648 -17.38 11.17 3.19
CA LYS A 648 -18.05 12.47 3.13
C LYS A 648 -17.79 13.13 1.77
N THR A 649 -18.82 13.72 1.19
CA THR A 649 -18.72 14.34 -0.14
C THR A 649 -19.24 15.78 -0.12
N ASN A 650 -18.76 16.57 -1.09
CA ASN A 650 -19.24 17.90 -1.43
C ASN A 650 -19.32 18.01 -2.95
N ALA A 651 -20.53 18.11 -3.51
CA ALA A 651 -20.75 18.17 -4.96
C ALA A 651 -20.03 19.34 -5.65
N ASN A 652 -19.73 20.41 -4.92
CA ASN A 652 -18.99 21.57 -5.41
C ASN A 652 -17.47 21.42 -5.33
N GLY A 653 -16.97 20.32 -4.75
CA GLY A 653 -15.56 20.11 -4.39
C GLY A 653 -15.23 20.70 -3.03
N PHE A 654 -14.21 20.14 -2.40
CA PHE A 654 -13.67 20.66 -1.14
C PHE A 654 -12.62 21.73 -1.41
N THR A 655 -12.72 22.83 -0.69
CA THR A 655 -11.67 23.87 -0.67
C THR A 655 -10.49 23.43 0.17
N THR A 656 -9.32 24.04 -0.09
CA THR A 656 -8.10 23.88 0.72
C THR A 656 -8.35 24.16 2.21
N GLU A 657 -9.18 25.18 2.52
CA GLU A 657 -9.50 25.56 3.89
C GLU A 657 -10.41 24.54 4.59
N GLU A 658 -11.41 23.99 3.89
CA GLU A 658 -12.30 22.93 4.41
C GLU A 658 -11.51 21.66 4.72
N ILE A 659 -10.62 21.24 3.81
CA ILE A 659 -9.79 20.05 4.05
C ILE A 659 -8.81 20.28 5.19
N LYS A 660 -8.22 21.47 5.31
CA LYS A 660 -7.36 21.79 6.44
C LYS A 660 -8.11 21.73 7.78
N ALA A 661 -9.37 22.17 7.81
CA ALA A 661 -10.18 22.04 9.00
C ALA A 661 -10.52 20.55 9.32
N SER A 662 -10.74 19.72 8.29
CA SER A 662 -10.90 18.27 8.46
C SER A 662 -9.61 17.61 8.99
N GLU A 663 -8.45 18.01 8.48
CA GLU A 663 -7.14 17.56 8.96
C GLU A 663 -6.90 17.92 10.44
N GLU A 664 -7.15 19.17 10.81
CA GLU A 664 -7.01 19.65 12.19
C GLU A 664 -7.94 18.90 13.15
N ALA A 665 -9.19 18.64 12.72
CA ALA A 665 -10.14 17.84 13.49
C ALA A 665 -9.69 16.38 13.64
N HIS A 666 -9.19 15.78 12.56
CA HIS A 666 -8.66 14.42 12.54
C HIS A 666 -7.45 14.29 13.50
N ASN A 667 -6.44 15.14 13.34
CA ASN A 667 -5.25 15.13 14.18
C ASN A 667 -5.54 15.38 15.67
N SER A 668 -6.55 16.23 15.96
CA SER A 668 -7.00 16.46 17.34
C SER A 668 -7.70 15.26 17.97
N ALA A 669 -8.30 14.39 17.17
CA ALA A 669 -8.93 13.16 17.62
C ALA A 669 -7.92 12.02 17.84
N THR A 670 -6.91 11.92 16.99
CA THR A 670 -5.81 10.93 17.12
C THR A 670 -4.85 11.24 18.27
N SER A 671 -4.75 12.50 18.69
CA SER A 671 -3.85 12.93 19.78
C SER A 671 -4.43 12.71 21.20
N LYS A 672 -5.53 11.96 21.35
CA LYS A 672 -6.20 11.67 22.64
C LYS A 672 -5.92 10.26 23.13
#